data_10b753caa88bb55ae1491de35d590c78
#
_entry.id   10b753caa88bb55ae1491de35d590c78
#
_cell.length_a   1.000
_cell.length_b   1.000
_cell.length_c   1.000
_cell.angle_alpha   90.00
_cell.angle_beta   90.00
_cell.angle_gamma   90.00
#
_symmetry.space_group_name_H-M   'P 1'
#
loop_
_entity.id
_entity.type
_entity.pdbx_description
1 polymer ?
#
loop_
_entity_poly.entity_id
_entity_poly.type
_entity_poly.pdbx_seq_one_letter_code
_entity_poly.pdbx_strand_id
1 'polypeptide(L)'
;MNLKIKIRYILMTSYINELNKDAFMTADKMSVEELEELILKANDAFFNSGNTIISDAIFDMLVDFLKMKNSKSKVLKQIGSQIKDPKLKQKLPYKLYSMDKKKKEKEILDWFSKYDAPYIVSMKLDGLSGSIVYTNDGNINFNSRGSATHGLNLNKLLKYLPNIPSWDKIKNYCDKNNIKASQNLFAVRGEIIMPKKIFKKNWKDKKSNARNTTGGLINSKTVDPLLAKDTRFLVYEIIDPEMSYDKQFKLAKKMGFDVVYNRKFKSLDYENMSEFLKKMRLEYEYDIDGIIITNTVLHKRDNTGNPKYAFAFKTVLDDQIAESEIKDIEWHISKDGFIKPVAVIKPVKIGGVTIQRVTLINAKYVNDNKIEKGVKIIVERSGDVIPKITKILKKGKKADMPKKVNFHWNETGVDIICDDCDNKEIRINRIYYFFSKLNTSGMGKRNVEKLFNSGYNTILKILEAKKCNFMQLDGFKEKSSNKLVNSIKVAMSNVKLEDLMGASNKLGRGIGSRKAKTVLDFYPNLLKDYNNWSKSQFIEKIKLIDGWEEKTSKLLVENFKEFIEFYNSISKYITISNPNKKQKKSKFTGNTIVTTGFRFSKILDKLESLGIKITNSVSKNTNYVIVKDESMKDGQNSKVKKAKKLNVKILTKIEFEKIINVTNGKEINV
;
A
#
# COMPACT_ATOMS: atom_id res chain seq x y z
N MET A 1 -31.62 15.94 3.33
CA MET A 1 -30.24 15.38 3.26
C MET A 1 -29.71 15.26 4.69
N ASN A 2 -29.38 14.05 5.13
CA ASN A 2 -29.12 13.70 6.54
C ASN A 2 -27.89 14.48 7.05
N LEU A 3 -27.96 15.15 8.21
CA LEU A 3 -26.90 15.97 8.80
C LEU A 3 -25.53 15.23 8.90
N LYS A 4 -25.58 13.90 9.07
CA LYS A 4 -24.41 12.99 8.99
C LYS A 4 -23.67 13.06 7.65
N ILE A 5 -24.41 13.13 6.55
CA ILE A 5 -23.85 13.19 5.19
C ILE A 5 -23.22 14.57 4.97
N LYS A 6 -23.82 15.63 5.51
CA LYS A 6 -23.34 17.00 5.37
C LYS A 6 -22.02 17.26 6.11
N ILE A 7 -21.88 16.74 7.34
CA ILE A 7 -20.63 16.88 8.15
C ILE A 7 -19.50 16.02 7.56
N ARG A 8 -19.79 14.79 7.12
CA ARG A 8 -18.82 13.94 6.40
C ARG A 8 -18.37 14.58 5.10
N TYR A 9 -19.28 15.23 4.38
CA TYR A 9 -18.98 15.95 3.14
C TYR A 9 -18.05 17.15 3.40
N ILE A 10 -18.30 17.93 4.45
CA ILE A 10 -17.49 19.11 4.84
C ILE A 10 -16.07 18.68 5.26
N LEU A 11 -15.93 17.64 6.10
CA LEU A 11 -14.62 17.12 6.51
C LEU A 11 -13.81 16.58 5.32
N MET A 12 -14.48 15.89 4.40
CA MET A 12 -13.81 15.40 3.20
C MET A 12 -13.42 16.50 2.23
N THR A 13 -14.26 17.51 2.07
CA THR A 13 -13.91 18.69 1.25
C THR A 13 -12.72 19.44 1.85
N SER A 14 -12.63 19.53 3.20
CA SER A 14 -11.45 20.06 3.89
C SER A 14 -10.20 19.25 3.59
N TYR A 15 -10.26 17.91 3.71
CA TYR A 15 -9.11 17.05 3.38
C TYR A 15 -8.69 17.15 1.91
N ILE A 16 -9.63 17.21 0.98
CA ILE A 16 -9.32 17.39 -0.45
C ILE A 16 -8.60 18.72 -0.67
N ASN A 17 -9.06 19.80 -0.05
CA ASN A 17 -8.42 21.11 -0.15
C ASN A 17 -7.04 21.14 0.49
N GLU A 18 -6.87 20.50 1.64
CA GLU A 18 -5.58 20.37 2.32
C GLU A 18 -4.60 19.49 1.53
N LEU A 19 -5.06 18.38 0.94
CA LEU A 19 -4.27 17.52 0.06
C LEU A 19 -3.78 18.25 -1.20
N ASN A 20 -4.56 19.15 -1.76
CA ASN A 20 -4.13 19.96 -2.90
C ASN A 20 -3.08 21.01 -2.51
N LYS A 21 -3.04 21.42 -1.24
CA LYS A 21 -2.03 22.38 -0.72
C LYS A 21 -0.76 21.65 -0.28
N ASP A 22 -0.88 20.61 0.54
CA ASP A 22 0.23 19.82 1.08
C ASP A 22 -0.22 18.38 1.25
N ALA A 23 -0.12 17.60 0.18
CA ALA A 23 -0.64 16.25 0.11
C ALA A 23 0.04 15.32 1.12
N PHE A 24 1.36 15.44 1.27
CA PHE A 24 2.14 14.56 2.13
C PHE A 24 1.77 14.73 3.61
N MET A 25 1.87 15.97 4.12
CA MET A 25 1.59 16.23 5.54
C MET A 25 0.13 15.99 5.92
N THR A 26 -0.79 16.19 4.97
CA THR A 26 -2.20 15.88 5.18
C THR A 26 -2.42 14.38 5.30
N ALA A 27 -1.88 13.58 4.36
CA ALA A 27 -2.00 12.13 4.38
C ALA A 27 -1.29 11.51 5.59
N ASP A 28 -0.16 12.06 6.02
CA ASP A 28 0.56 11.60 7.21
C ASP A 28 -0.26 11.79 8.50
N LYS A 29 -1.02 12.88 8.60
CA LYS A 29 -1.91 13.17 9.74
C LYS A 29 -3.21 12.37 9.74
N MET A 30 -3.63 11.82 8.60
CA MET A 30 -4.85 11.04 8.49
C MET A 30 -4.73 9.70 9.22
N SER A 31 -5.81 9.29 9.89
CA SER A 31 -5.94 7.95 10.45
C SER A 31 -6.09 6.90 9.34
N VAL A 32 -5.95 5.62 9.70
CA VAL A 32 -6.19 4.51 8.76
C VAL A 32 -7.60 4.57 8.18
N GLU A 33 -8.60 4.83 9.01
CA GLU A 33 -10.01 4.90 8.62
C GLU A 33 -10.30 6.08 7.69
N GLU A 34 -9.67 7.23 7.93
CA GLU A 34 -9.80 8.42 7.07
C GLU A 34 -9.16 8.18 5.70
N LEU A 35 -7.98 7.53 5.67
CA LEU A 35 -7.35 7.09 4.43
C LEU A 35 -8.22 6.08 3.67
N GLU A 36 -8.74 5.06 4.37
CA GLU A 36 -9.61 4.04 3.78
C GLU A 36 -10.89 4.68 3.19
N GLU A 37 -11.53 5.58 3.93
CA GLU A 37 -12.76 6.24 3.47
C GLU A 37 -12.51 7.13 2.26
N LEU A 38 -11.43 7.92 2.26
CA LEU A 38 -11.10 8.80 1.15
C LEU A 38 -10.69 8.01 -0.11
N ILE A 39 -9.89 6.96 0.05
CA ILE A 39 -9.49 6.06 -1.04
C ILE A 39 -10.74 5.40 -1.67
N LEU A 40 -11.66 4.86 -0.85
CA LEU A 40 -12.89 4.25 -1.36
C LEU A 40 -13.77 5.26 -2.11
N LYS A 41 -13.91 6.48 -1.60
CA LYS A 41 -14.69 7.53 -2.29
C LYS A 41 -14.03 8.00 -3.58
N ALA A 42 -12.72 8.21 -3.57
CA ALA A 42 -11.99 8.59 -4.76
C ALA A 42 -12.07 7.50 -5.84
N ASN A 43 -11.93 6.24 -5.42
CA ASN A 43 -12.10 5.07 -6.28
C ASN A 43 -13.54 4.99 -6.85
N ASP A 44 -14.55 5.21 -6.01
CA ASP A 44 -15.95 5.21 -6.43
C ASP A 44 -16.27 6.36 -7.39
N ALA A 45 -15.78 7.56 -7.10
CA ALA A 45 -15.95 8.73 -7.97
C ALA A 45 -15.28 8.50 -9.34
N PHE A 46 -14.07 7.95 -9.35
CA PHE A 46 -13.34 7.65 -10.57
C PHE A 46 -14.06 6.60 -11.44
N PHE A 47 -14.46 5.46 -10.84
CA PHE A 47 -15.00 4.33 -11.61
C PHE A 47 -16.51 4.42 -11.89
N ASN A 48 -17.30 5.08 -11.04
CA ASN A 48 -18.75 5.06 -11.15
C ASN A 48 -19.40 6.42 -11.56
N SER A 49 -18.72 7.56 -11.35
CA SER A 49 -19.25 8.87 -11.76
C SER A 49 -18.44 9.57 -12.85
N GLY A 50 -17.24 9.05 -13.18
CA GLY A 50 -16.33 9.67 -14.14
C GLY A 50 -15.73 11.01 -13.68
N ASN A 51 -16.01 11.43 -12.44
CA ASN A 51 -15.49 12.67 -11.85
C ASN A 51 -14.42 12.32 -10.83
N THR A 52 -13.19 12.75 -11.06
CA THR A 52 -12.11 12.62 -10.11
C THR A 52 -12.23 13.68 -9.02
N ILE A 53 -12.22 13.25 -7.74
CA ILE A 53 -12.24 14.17 -6.59
C ILE A 53 -10.84 14.54 -6.11
N ILE A 54 -9.84 13.74 -6.46
CA ILE A 54 -8.40 13.96 -6.23
C ILE A 54 -7.63 13.51 -7.46
N SER A 55 -6.40 14.03 -7.65
CA SER A 55 -5.55 13.57 -8.76
C SER A 55 -5.07 12.13 -8.55
N ASP A 56 -4.72 11.44 -9.64
CA ASP A 56 -4.15 10.07 -9.58
C ASP A 56 -2.88 10.03 -8.72
N ALA A 57 -2.06 11.09 -8.77
CA ALA A 57 -0.84 11.20 -7.96
C ALA A 57 -1.15 11.28 -6.46
N ILE A 58 -2.20 12.00 -6.06
CA ILE A 58 -2.67 12.05 -4.66
C ILE A 58 -3.29 10.70 -4.29
N PHE A 59 -4.07 10.09 -5.17
CA PHE A 59 -4.66 8.77 -4.93
C PHE A 59 -3.59 7.70 -4.68
N ASP A 60 -2.58 7.59 -5.55
CA ASP A 60 -1.47 6.66 -5.40
C ASP A 60 -0.72 6.89 -4.09
N MET A 61 -0.50 8.15 -3.73
CA MET A 61 0.13 8.52 -2.47
C MET A 61 -0.69 8.08 -1.24
N LEU A 62 -2.01 8.30 -1.23
CA LEU A 62 -2.89 7.84 -0.15
C LEU A 62 -2.88 6.32 -0.01
N VAL A 63 -2.85 5.58 -1.13
CA VAL A 63 -2.72 4.12 -1.14
C VAL A 63 -1.39 3.68 -0.52
N ASP A 64 -0.30 4.38 -0.83
CA ASP A 64 1.00 4.07 -0.26
C ASP A 64 1.05 4.39 1.24
N PHE A 65 0.46 5.51 1.70
CA PHE A 65 0.30 5.79 3.12
C PHE A 65 -0.54 4.74 3.84
N LEU A 66 -1.63 4.28 3.23
CA LEU A 66 -2.43 3.20 3.78
C LEU A 66 -1.63 1.89 3.89
N LYS A 67 -0.81 1.55 2.90
CA LYS A 67 0.09 0.39 2.97
C LYS A 67 1.11 0.53 4.11
N MET A 68 1.68 1.73 4.30
CA MET A 68 2.63 2.00 5.39
C MET A 68 1.97 1.88 6.76
N LYS A 69 0.78 2.46 6.95
CA LYS A 69 0.06 2.47 8.22
C LYS A 69 -0.65 1.15 8.53
N ASN A 70 -1.22 0.51 7.52
CA ASN A 70 -1.92 -0.79 7.61
C ASN A 70 -1.80 -1.61 6.33
N SER A 71 -0.72 -2.35 6.18
CA SER A 71 -0.47 -3.22 5.00
C SER A 71 -1.51 -4.35 4.82
N LYS A 72 -2.32 -4.64 5.85
CA LYS A 72 -3.37 -5.66 5.83
C LYS A 72 -4.77 -5.10 5.55
N SER A 73 -4.90 -3.80 5.30
CA SER A 73 -6.19 -3.17 4.99
C SER A 73 -6.91 -3.90 3.86
N LYS A 74 -8.20 -4.16 4.06
CA LYS A 74 -9.08 -4.76 3.03
C LYS A 74 -9.28 -3.80 1.85
N VAL A 75 -9.17 -2.49 2.07
CA VAL A 75 -9.32 -1.46 1.03
C VAL A 75 -8.24 -1.59 -0.03
N LEU A 76 -7.01 -1.96 0.34
CA LEU A 76 -5.92 -2.19 -0.62
C LEU A 76 -6.23 -3.30 -1.64
N LYS A 77 -7.13 -4.24 -1.30
CA LYS A 77 -7.61 -5.30 -2.20
C LYS A 77 -8.84 -4.88 -3.01
N GLN A 78 -9.50 -3.80 -2.61
CA GLN A 78 -10.71 -3.26 -3.24
C GLN A 78 -10.39 -2.13 -4.24
N ILE A 79 -9.12 -1.72 -4.34
CA ILE A 79 -8.67 -0.72 -5.32
C ILE A 79 -8.79 -1.32 -6.71
N GLY A 80 -9.63 -0.72 -7.52
CA GLY A 80 -10.03 -1.20 -8.83
C GLY A 80 -11.56 -1.33 -8.91
N SER A 81 -12.12 -1.38 -10.11
CA SER A 81 -13.55 -1.25 -10.30
C SER A 81 -14.38 -2.35 -9.64
N GLN A 82 -15.14 -1.99 -8.61
CA GLN A 82 -16.41 -2.65 -8.36
C GLN A 82 -17.46 -1.94 -9.19
N ILE A 83 -17.79 -2.51 -10.34
CA ILE A 83 -18.85 -2.00 -11.20
C ILE A 83 -20.17 -2.13 -10.44
N LYS A 84 -20.80 -1.01 -10.07
CA LYS A 84 -22.05 -0.99 -9.29
C LYS A 84 -23.27 -1.42 -10.10
N ASP A 85 -23.24 -1.20 -11.42
CA ASP A 85 -24.33 -1.62 -12.29
C ASP A 85 -24.07 -3.04 -12.81
N PRO A 86 -24.83 -4.06 -12.34
CA PRO A 86 -24.66 -5.44 -12.78
C PRO A 86 -24.86 -5.62 -14.29
N LYS A 87 -25.67 -4.77 -14.92
CA LYS A 87 -25.97 -4.84 -16.36
C LYS A 87 -24.78 -4.46 -17.25
N LEU A 88 -23.86 -3.63 -16.73
CA LEU A 88 -22.67 -3.22 -17.46
C LEU A 88 -21.45 -4.11 -17.15
N LYS A 89 -21.56 -5.00 -16.16
CA LYS A 89 -20.48 -5.89 -15.74
C LYS A 89 -20.48 -7.15 -16.58
N GLN A 90 -19.41 -7.37 -17.34
CA GLN A 90 -19.22 -8.55 -18.16
C GLN A 90 -18.03 -9.39 -17.69
N LYS A 91 -18.19 -10.72 -17.63
CA LYS A 91 -17.09 -11.64 -17.41
C LYS A 91 -16.16 -11.60 -18.62
N LEU A 92 -14.86 -11.43 -18.37
CA LEU A 92 -13.87 -11.38 -19.43
C LEU A 92 -13.58 -12.80 -19.93
N PRO A 93 -13.55 -13.03 -21.25
CA PRO A 93 -13.14 -14.32 -21.84
C PRO A 93 -11.72 -14.71 -21.43
N TYR A 94 -10.82 -13.71 -21.34
CA TYR A 94 -9.44 -13.87 -20.91
C TYR A 94 -9.17 -12.98 -19.68
N LYS A 95 -8.42 -13.50 -18.70
CA LYS A 95 -8.02 -12.70 -17.53
C LYS A 95 -6.95 -11.66 -17.92
N LEU A 96 -7.10 -10.43 -17.47
CA LEU A 96 -6.22 -9.31 -17.83
C LEU A 96 -5.42 -8.85 -16.60
N TYR A 97 -4.36 -9.56 -16.25
CA TYR A 97 -3.49 -9.19 -15.13
C TYR A 97 -2.64 -7.95 -15.43
N SER A 98 -1.98 -7.41 -14.42
CA SER A 98 -1.07 -6.27 -14.53
C SER A 98 0.35 -6.73 -14.81
N MET A 99 1.33 -5.83 -14.67
CA MET A 99 2.77 -6.10 -14.74
C MET A 99 3.41 -5.84 -13.37
N ASP A 100 4.38 -6.66 -13.00
CA ASP A 100 5.22 -6.41 -11.83
C ASP A 100 6.08 -5.17 -12.10
N LYS A 101 6.18 -4.27 -11.13
CA LYS A 101 6.99 -3.04 -11.24
C LYS A 101 8.37 -3.29 -10.64
N LYS A 102 9.43 -2.96 -11.37
CA LYS A 102 10.81 -3.00 -10.88
C LYS A 102 11.43 -1.61 -10.97
N LYS A 103 12.03 -1.18 -9.87
CA LYS A 103 12.62 0.16 -9.72
C LYS A 103 14.08 0.11 -9.30
N LYS A 104 14.47 -0.93 -8.56
CA LYS A 104 15.82 -1.10 -8.02
C LYS A 104 16.67 -1.90 -9.01
N GLU A 105 17.89 -1.46 -9.24
CA GLU A 105 18.83 -2.12 -10.13
C GLU A 105 19.01 -3.60 -9.79
N LYS A 106 19.19 -3.95 -8.52
CA LYS A 106 19.29 -5.33 -8.07
C LYS A 106 18.10 -6.21 -8.50
N GLU A 107 16.86 -5.70 -8.41
CA GLU A 107 15.67 -6.44 -8.85
C GLU A 107 15.63 -6.68 -10.36
N ILE A 108 16.25 -5.78 -11.10
CA ILE A 108 16.37 -5.83 -12.57
C ILE A 108 17.45 -6.83 -12.96
N LEU A 109 18.62 -6.78 -12.34
CA LEU A 109 19.69 -7.75 -12.53
C LEU A 109 19.23 -9.18 -12.16
N ASP A 110 18.50 -9.34 -11.05
CA ASP A 110 17.89 -10.62 -10.66
C ASP A 110 16.87 -11.13 -11.69
N TRP A 111 16.25 -10.26 -12.47
CA TRP A 111 15.36 -10.66 -13.55
C TRP A 111 16.13 -11.03 -14.81
N PHE A 112 17.14 -10.25 -15.21
CA PHE A 112 18.00 -10.57 -16.35
C PHE A 112 18.78 -11.88 -16.18
N SER A 113 19.10 -12.27 -14.93
CA SER A 113 19.71 -13.58 -14.65
C SER A 113 18.77 -14.78 -14.90
N LYS A 114 17.47 -14.55 -15.11
CA LYS A 114 16.45 -15.59 -15.31
C LYS A 114 15.92 -15.64 -16.74
N TYR A 115 16.04 -14.54 -17.46
CA TYR A 115 15.47 -14.37 -18.79
C TYR A 115 16.53 -13.77 -19.72
N ASP A 116 17.06 -14.58 -20.62
CA ASP A 116 18.10 -14.16 -21.55
C ASP A 116 17.57 -13.26 -22.67
N ALA A 117 18.47 -12.42 -23.21
CA ALA A 117 18.18 -11.62 -24.40
C ALA A 117 17.85 -12.53 -25.63
N PRO A 118 17.19 -11.99 -26.65
CA PRO A 118 16.78 -10.60 -26.81
C PRO A 118 15.49 -10.23 -26.10
N TYR A 119 15.33 -8.92 -25.87
CA TYR A 119 14.15 -8.35 -25.22
C TYR A 119 13.36 -7.46 -26.18
N ILE A 120 12.05 -7.39 -26.02
CA ILE A 120 11.22 -6.33 -26.58
C ILE A 120 10.99 -5.29 -25.50
N VAL A 121 11.29 -4.04 -25.81
CA VAL A 121 10.92 -2.87 -25.02
C VAL A 121 9.74 -2.19 -25.69
N SER A 122 8.62 -2.03 -24.98
CA SER A 122 7.45 -1.31 -25.46
C SER A 122 7.05 -0.21 -24.49
N MET A 123 6.33 0.80 -24.99
CA MET A 123 5.88 1.92 -24.16
C MET A 123 4.79 1.46 -23.19
N LYS A 124 4.93 1.80 -21.92
CA LYS A 124 3.87 1.66 -20.93
C LYS A 124 2.97 2.88 -21.02
N LEU A 125 1.91 2.74 -21.78
CA LEU A 125 0.94 3.80 -22.03
C LEU A 125 0.22 4.21 -20.73
N ASP A 126 -0.07 5.48 -20.59
CA ASP A 126 -0.85 6.06 -19.49
C ASP A 126 -2.31 6.31 -19.92
N GLY A 127 -3.01 5.24 -20.26
CA GLY A 127 -4.39 5.20 -20.66
C GLY A 127 -5.23 4.23 -19.81
N LEU A 128 -6.19 3.58 -20.45
CA LEU A 128 -7.08 2.60 -19.82
C LEU A 128 -7.04 1.27 -20.57
N SER A 129 -6.67 0.21 -19.88
CA SER A 129 -6.50 -1.10 -20.50
C SER A 129 -7.82 -1.74 -20.86
N GLY A 130 -7.89 -2.30 -22.08
CA GLY A 130 -9.03 -3.05 -22.60
C GLY A 130 -8.60 -4.26 -23.42
N SER A 131 -9.58 -5.08 -23.82
CA SER A 131 -9.41 -6.20 -24.73
C SER A 131 -10.50 -6.22 -25.79
N ILE A 132 -10.14 -6.61 -26.99
CA ILE A 132 -11.07 -6.86 -28.10
C ILE A 132 -10.94 -8.33 -28.46
N VAL A 133 -12.08 -9.03 -28.47
CA VAL A 133 -12.19 -10.44 -28.83
C VAL A 133 -13.14 -10.57 -30.03
N TYR A 134 -12.60 -11.08 -31.12
CA TYR A 134 -13.36 -11.47 -32.31
C TYR A 134 -13.78 -12.91 -32.14
N THR A 135 -15.06 -13.16 -32.03
CA THR A 135 -15.61 -14.49 -31.77
C THR A 135 -15.86 -15.23 -33.07
N ASN A 136 -15.97 -16.56 -33.01
CA ASN A 136 -16.18 -17.39 -34.20
C ASN A 136 -17.57 -17.19 -34.82
N ASP A 137 -18.53 -16.69 -34.06
CA ASP A 137 -19.92 -16.43 -34.46
C ASP A 137 -20.17 -15.02 -35.07
N GLY A 138 -19.10 -14.28 -35.40
CA GLY A 138 -19.23 -12.99 -36.08
C GLY A 138 -19.31 -11.77 -35.18
N ASN A 139 -19.23 -11.95 -33.87
CA ASN A 139 -19.32 -10.84 -32.92
C ASN A 139 -17.94 -10.25 -32.53
N ILE A 140 -17.95 -8.99 -32.10
CA ILE A 140 -16.79 -8.31 -31.52
C ILE A 140 -17.15 -7.94 -30.08
N ASN A 141 -16.37 -8.43 -29.13
CA ASN A 141 -16.51 -8.11 -27.71
C ASN A 141 -15.39 -7.17 -27.26
N PHE A 142 -15.72 -5.91 -27.03
CA PHE A 142 -14.80 -4.91 -26.50
C PHE A 142 -15.08 -4.67 -25.03
N ASN A 143 -14.08 -4.87 -24.17
CA ASN A 143 -14.21 -4.79 -22.72
C ASN A 143 -13.07 -4.01 -22.10
N SER A 144 -13.34 -3.26 -21.03
CA SER A 144 -12.28 -2.73 -20.16
C SER A 144 -11.68 -3.85 -19.32
N ARG A 145 -10.45 -3.64 -18.81
CA ARG A 145 -9.78 -4.60 -17.91
C ARG A 145 -10.54 -4.84 -16.60
N GLY A 146 -11.13 -3.80 -16.03
CA GLY A 146 -11.82 -3.89 -14.74
C GLY A 146 -11.01 -4.57 -13.64
N SER A 147 -11.58 -5.62 -13.03
CA SER A 147 -10.98 -6.41 -11.96
C SER A 147 -10.09 -7.58 -12.44
N ALA A 148 -9.59 -7.55 -13.65
CA ALA A 148 -8.90 -8.62 -14.35
C ALA A 148 -9.78 -9.82 -14.77
N THR A 149 -10.89 -10.10 -14.13
CA THR A 149 -11.85 -11.17 -14.45
C THR A 149 -13.21 -10.68 -14.94
N HIS A 150 -13.53 -9.40 -14.62
CA HIS A 150 -14.78 -8.75 -15.04
C HIS A 150 -14.45 -7.31 -15.42
N GLY A 151 -14.94 -6.87 -16.59
CA GLY A 151 -14.79 -5.52 -17.11
C GLY A 151 -16.13 -4.87 -17.48
N LEU A 152 -16.07 -3.60 -17.92
CA LEU A 152 -17.19 -2.90 -18.53
C LEU A 152 -17.32 -3.32 -20.00
N ASN A 153 -18.54 -3.53 -20.48
CA ASN A 153 -18.81 -3.67 -21.89
C ASN A 153 -18.63 -2.32 -22.61
N LEU A 154 -17.75 -2.27 -23.60
CA LEU A 154 -17.39 -1.09 -24.36
C LEU A 154 -17.83 -1.19 -25.84
N ASN A 155 -18.66 -2.16 -26.21
CA ASN A 155 -19.11 -2.35 -27.61
C ASN A 155 -19.71 -1.09 -28.22
N LYS A 156 -20.34 -0.22 -27.40
CA LYS A 156 -20.83 1.09 -27.82
C LYS A 156 -19.77 2.01 -28.47
N LEU A 157 -18.48 1.78 -28.20
CA LEU A 157 -17.36 2.56 -28.73
C LEU A 157 -16.86 2.04 -30.09
N LEU A 158 -17.16 0.80 -30.47
CA LEU A 158 -16.62 0.17 -31.68
C LEU A 158 -16.86 0.97 -32.95
N LYS A 159 -18.06 1.57 -33.09
CA LYS A 159 -18.42 2.38 -34.27
C LYS A 159 -17.79 3.76 -34.31
N TYR A 160 -17.19 4.23 -33.21
CA TYR A 160 -16.63 5.57 -33.12
C TYR A 160 -15.10 5.58 -33.09
N LEU A 161 -14.47 4.52 -32.58
CA LEU A 161 -13.02 4.42 -32.57
C LEU A 161 -12.49 4.12 -33.99
N PRO A 162 -11.62 4.97 -34.55
CA PRO A 162 -11.30 4.91 -35.98
C PRO A 162 -10.36 3.76 -36.38
N ASN A 163 -9.74 3.10 -35.42
CA ASN A 163 -8.63 2.18 -35.64
C ASN A 163 -8.88 0.74 -35.17
N ILE A 164 -10.15 0.34 -35.06
CA ILE A 164 -10.53 -1.04 -34.75
C ILE A 164 -10.97 -1.74 -36.03
N PRO A 165 -10.27 -2.79 -36.50
CA PRO A 165 -10.64 -3.54 -37.68
C PRO A 165 -12.04 -4.19 -37.56
N SER A 166 -12.78 -4.31 -38.66
CA SER A 166 -14.04 -5.05 -38.69
C SER A 166 -13.81 -6.55 -38.52
N TRP A 167 -14.86 -7.28 -38.11
CA TRP A 167 -14.80 -8.73 -37.97
C TRP A 167 -14.42 -9.40 -39.30
N ASP A 168 -15.03 -9.01 -40.43
CA ASP A 168 -14.73 -9.56 -41.77
C ASP A 168 -13.25 -9.37 -42.14
N LYS A 169 -12.68 -8.20 -41.86
CA LYS A 169 -11.25 -7.94 -42.12
C LYS A 169 -10.35 -8.88 -41.36
N ILE A 170 -10.65 -9.13 -40.08
CA ILE A 170 -9.88 -10.07 -39.24
C ILE A 170 -10.09 -11.51 -39.73
N LYS A 171 -11.33 -11.92 -40.01
CA LYS A 171 -11.68 -13.25 -40.52
C LYS A 171 -10.93 -13.57 -41.84
N ASN A 172 -11.06 -12.68 -42.83
CA ASN A 172 -10.39 -12.85 -44.11
C ASN A 172 -8.86 -12.93 -43.97
N TYR A 173 -8.28 -12.12 -43.07
CA TYR A 173 -6.84 -12.18 -42.82
C TYR A 173 -6.41 -13.50 -42.17
N CYS A 174 -7.16 -13.99 -41.16
CA CYS A 174 -6.89 -15.25 -40.49
C CYS A 174 -6.99 -16.43 -41.46
N ASP A 175 -8.05 -16.48 -42.29
CA ASP A 175 -8.27 -17.55 -43.26
C ASP A 175 -7.14 -17.57 -44.33
N LYS A 176 -6.82 -16.40 -44.91
CA LYS A 176 -5.77 -16.28 -45.93
C LYS A 176 -4.40 -16.69 -45.42
N ASN A 177 -4.09 -16.46 -44.16
CA ASN A 177 -2.78 -16.74 -43.55
C ASN A 177 -2.76 -17.98 -42.66
N ASN A 178 -3.84 -18.77 -42.66
CA ASN A 178 -4.01 -19.98 -41.87
C ASN A 178 -3.73 -19.77 -40.36
N ILE A 179 -4.19 -18.63 -39.82
CA ILE A 179 -4.02 -18.28 -38.42
C ILE A 179 -5.13 -18.95 -37.60
N LYS A 180 -4.76 -19.86 -36.71
CA LYS A 180 -5.69 -20.58 -35.84
C LYS A 180 -5.50 -20.17 -34.39
N ALA A 181 -6.53 -19.64 -33.76
CA ALA A 181 -6.58 -19.36 -32.34
C ALA A 181 -7.17 -20.55 -31.56
N SER A 182 -7.02 -20.54 -30.23
CA SER A 182 -7.39 -21.69 -29.39
C SER A 182 -8.85 -21.68 -28.95
N GLN A 183 -9.46 -20.52 -28.77
CA GLN A 183 -10.82 -20.38 -28.22
C GLN A 183 -11.74 -19.50 -29.08
N ASN A 184 -11.23 -18.43 -29.65
CA ASN A 184 -11.98 -17.48 -30.47
C ASN A 184 -11.28 -17.30 -31.81
N LEU A 185 -11.87 -16.51 -32.73
CA LEU A 185 -11.22 -16.19 -33.99
C LEU A 185 -9.90 -15.44 -33.79
N PHE A 186 -9.93 -14.40 -32.92
CA PHE A 186 -8.76 -13.59 -32.62
C PHE A 186 -8.99 -12.74 -31.36
N ALA A 187 -7.95 -12.54 -30.53
CA ALA A 187 -8.09 -11.71 -29.34
C ALA A 187 -6.84 -10.85 -29.10
N VAL A 188 -7.07 -9.57 -28.82
CA VAL A 188 -6.01 -8.60 -28.52
C VAL A 188 -6.26 -7.85 -27.21
N ARG A 189 -5.18 -7.39 -26.63
CA ARG A 189 -5.19 -6.46 -25.51
C ARG A 189 -4.46 -5.18 -25.89
N GLY A 190 -5.00 -4.05 -25.44
CA GLY A 190 -4.44 -2.74 -25.75
C GLY A 190 -4.79 -1.71 -24.70
N GLU A 191 -4.42 -0.47 -25.02
CA GLU A 191 -4.72 0.69 -24.19
C GLU A 191 -5.63 1.64 -24.96
N ILE A 192 -6.69 2.10 -24.30
CA ILE A 192 -7.58 3.14 -24.79
C ILE A 192 -6.96 4.47 -24.34
N ILE A 193 -6.54 5.30 -25.28
CA ILE A 193 -5.70 6.46 -25.01
C ILE A 193 -5.92 7.59 -26.02
N MET A 194 -5.60 8.82 -25.62
CA MET A 194 -5.68 9.99 -26.48
C MET A 194 -4.29 10.56 -26.77
N PRO A 195 -3.95 10.93 -28.03
CA PRO A 195 -2.67 11.56 -28.35
C PRO A 195 -2.51 12.91 -27.65
N LYS A 196 -1.29 13.20 -27.16
CA LYS A 196 -0.95 14.47 -26.44
C LYS A 196 -1.32 15.72 -27.23
N LYS A 197 -1.04 15.72 -28.55
CA LYS A 197 -1.34 16.86 -29.43
C LYS A 197 -2.84 17.10 -29.55
N ILE A 198 -3.64 16.03 -29.69
CA ILE A 198 -5.09 16.11 -29.80
C ILE A 198 -5.69 16.61 -28.48
N PHE A 199 -5.24 16.06 -27.35
CA PHE A 199 -5.69 16.53 -26.04
C PHE A 199 -5.41 18.03 -25.85
N LYS A 200 -4.18 18.48 -26.14
CA LYS A 200 -3.78 19.88 -26.02
C LYS A 200 -4.63 20.80 -26.91
N LYS A 201 -4.98 20.36 -28.13
CA LYS A 201 -5.72 21.16 -29.09
C LYS A 201 -7.22 21.24 -28.74
N ASN A 202 -7.85 20.12 -28.40
CA ASN A 202 -9.31 20.02 -28.36
C ASN A 202 -9.90 20.00 -26.93
N TRP A 203 -9.12 19.58 -25.90
CA TRP A 203 -9.66 19.20 -24.61
C TRP A 203 -9.01 19.85 -23.40
N LYS A 204 -7.82 20.45 -23.52
CA LYS A 204 -7.03 21.00 -22.41
C LYS A 204 -7.81 21.98 -21.55
N ASP A 205 -8.63 22.84 -22.17
CA ASP A 205 -9.39 23.87 -21.44
C ASP A 205 -10.67 23.32 -20.78
N LYS A 206 -11.10 22.13 -21.17
CA LYS A 206 -12.34 21.49 -20.70
C LYS A 206 -12.10 20.32 -19.75
N LYS A 207 -10.89 19.76 -19.75
CA LYS A 207 -10.56 18.49 -19.07
C LYS A 207 -9.19 18.58 -18.41
N SER A 208 -8.99 17.86 -17.30
CA SER A 208 -7.77 17.91 -16.48
C SER A 208 -6.55 17.25 -17.11
N ASN A 209 -6.72 16.09 -17.76
CA ASN A 209 -5.67 15.35 -18.46
C ASN A 209 -6.28 14.35 -19.45
N ALA A 210 -5.44 13.82 -20.38
CA ALA A 210 -5.86 12.90 -21.42
C ALA A 210 -6.41 11.58 -20.85
N ARG A 211 -5.79 11.00 -19.84
CA ARG A 211 -6.21 9.75 -19.19
C ARG A 211 -7.61 9.87 -18.56
N ASN A 212 -7.86 10.93 -17.78
CA ASN A 212 -9.15 11.14 -17.14
C ASN A 212 -10.25 11.45 -18.17
N THR A 213 -9.90 12.11 -19.26
CA THR A 213 -10.81 12.38 -20.38
C THR A 213 -11.27 11.08 -21.03
N THR A 214 -10.33 10.17 -21.31
CA THR A 214 -10.63 8.82 -21.81
C THR A 214 -11.44 8.00 -20.80
N GLY A 215 -11.15 8.14 -19.50
CA GLY A 215 -11.93 7.52 -18.42
C GLY A 215 -13.39 7.97 -18.40
N GLY A 216 -13.63 9.26 -18.61
CA GLY A 216 -14.98 9.81 -18.75
C GLY A 216 -15.73 9.21 -19.94
N LEU A 217 -15.08 9.03 -21.09
CA LEU A 217 -15.67 8.39 -22.27
C LEU A 217 -16.11 6.95 -21.99
N ILE A 218 -15.24 6.16 -21.37
CA ILE A 218 -15.50 4.75 -21.05
C ILE A 218 -16.68 4.59 -20.09
N ASN A 219 -16.73 5.43 -19.05
CA ASN A 219 -17.73 5.33 -17.98
C ASN A 219 -19.05 6.05 -18.29
N SER A 220 -19.10 6.90 -19.31
CA SER A 220 -20.33 7.61 -19.70
C SER A 220 -21.40 6.63 -20.19
N LYS A 221 -22.65 6.89 -19.86
CA LYS A 221 -23.80 6.14 -20.41
C LYS A 221 -23.99 6.40 -21.90
N THR A 222 -23.76 7.63 -22.36
CA THR A 222 -23.82 8.07 -23.76
C THR A 222 -22.41 8.30 -24.28
N VAL A 223 -22.16 7.96 -25.54
CA VAL A 223 -20.88 8.21 -26.20
C VAL A 223 -20.88 9.63 -26.77
N ASP A 224 -19.85 10.41 -26.41
CA ASP A 224 -19.51 11.64 -27.12
C ASP A 224 -18.74 11.26 -28.39
N PRO A 225 -19.32 11.49 -29.59
CA PRO A 225 -18.72 11.06 -30.86
C PRO A 225 -17.38 11.76 -31.16
N LEU A 226 -17.25 13.05 -30.78
CA LEU A 226 -16.02 13.82 -31.01
C LEU A 226 -14.88 13.30 -30.10
N LEU A 227 -15.21 13.08 -28.83
CA LEU A 227 -14.27 12.54 -27.89
C LEU A 227 -13.82 11.12 -28.27
N ALA A 228 -14.73 10.28 -28.71
CA ALA A 228 -14.41 8.93 -29.16
C ALA A 228 -13.54 8.94 -30.44
N LYS A 229 -13.84 9.85 -31.41
CA LYS A 229 -13.02 10.02 -32.62
C LYS A 229 -11.59 10.48 -32.33
N ASP A 230 -11.40 11.27 -31.26
CA ASP A 230 -10.08 11.73 -30.79
C ASP A 230 -9.32 10.69 -29.94
N THR A 231 -9.97 9.58 -29.61
CA THR A 231 -9.40 8.46 -28.82
C THR A 231 -8.92 7.33 -29.75
N ARG A 232 -7.91 6.56 -29.31
CA ARG A 232 -7.32 5.42 -30.03
C ARG A 232 -7.29 4.19 -29.14
N PHE A 233 -7.26 3.01 -29.77
CA PHE A 233 -6.97 1.74 -29.12
C PHE A 233 -5.64 1.21 -29.63
N LEU A 234 -4.59 1.24 -28.82
CA LEU A 234 -3.26 0.76 -29.21
C LEU A 234 -3.00 -0.64 -28.65
N VAL A 235 -2.75 -1.59 -29.52
CA VAL A 235 -2.50 -2.98 -29.16
C VAL A 235 -1.06 -3.13 -28.64
N TYR A 236 -0.93 -3.86 -27.52
CA TYR A 236 0.38 -4.23 -26.96
C TYR A 236 0.50 -5.74 -26.66
N GLU A 237 -0.57 -6.52 -26.81
CA GLU A 237 -0.54 -7.98 -26.63
C GLU A 237 -1.58 -8.64 -27.56
N ILE A 238 -1.17 -9.69 -28.29
CA ILE A 238 -2.11 -10.64 -28.89
C ILE A 238 -2.33 -11.74 -27.84
N ILE A 239 -3.58 -11.92 -27.40
CA ILE A 239 -3.97 -12.89 -26.38
C ILE A 239 -4.14 -14.28 -27.00
N ASP A 240 -4.80 -14.34 -28.14
CA ASP A 240 -5.13 -15.56 -28.86
C ASP A 240 -5.08 -15.26 -30.38
N PRO A 241 -4.27 -15.98 -31.16
CA PRO A 241 -3.41 -17.10 -30.78
C PRO A 241 -2.17 -16.73 -29.93
N GLU A 242 -1.70 -17.64 -29.07
CA GLU A 242 -0.45 -17.46 -28.35
C GLU A 242 0.76 -17.47 -29.30
N MET A 243 1.61 -16.47 -29.19
CA MET A 243 2.82 -16.35 -30.00
C MET A 243 3.90 -15.52 -29.29
N SER A 244 5.14 -15.64 -29.80
CA SER A 244 6.27 -14.86 -29.27
C SER A 244 6.08 -13.33 -29.50
N TYR A 245 6.53 -12.53 -28.54
CA TYR A 245 6.26 -11.08 -28.53
C TYR A 245 6.85 -10.34 -29.75
N ASP A 246 7.95 -10.80 -30.32
CA ASP A 246 8.52 -10.20 -31.53
C ASP A 246 7.65 -10.39 -32.78
N LYS A 247 6.80 -11.43 -32.82
CA LYS A 247 5.84 -11.68 -33.90
C LYS A 247 4.53 -10.94 -33.72
N GLN A 248 4.09 -10.75 -32.48
CA GLN A 248 2.78 -10.17 -32.16
C GLN A 248 2.57 -8.78 -32.77
N PHE A 249 3.52 -7.87 -32.58
CA PHE A 249 3.40 -6.49 -33.08
C PHE A 249 3.35 -6.40 -34.59
N LYS A 250 4.13 -7.23 -35.28
CA LYS A 250 4.13 -7.32 -36.75
C LYS A 250 2.79 -7.83 -37.25
N LEU A 251 2.25 -8.88 -36.60
CA LEU A 251 0.96 -9.44 -36.99
C LEU A 251 -0.19 -8.46 -36.73
N ALA A 252 -0.25 -7.85 -35.57
CA ALA A 252 -1.29 -6.87 -35.24
C ALA A 252 -1.33 -5.70 -36.25
N LYS A 253 -0.16 -5.17 -36.65
CA LYS A 253 -0.06 -4.15 -37.71
C LYS A 253 -0.59 -4.63 -39.04
N LYS A 254 -0.23 -5.83 -39.48
CA LYS A 254 -0.69 -6.42 -40.75
C LYS A 254 -2.21 -6.63 -40.75
N MET A 255 -2.81 -6.90 -39.61
CA MET A 255 -4.25 -7.03 -39.44
C MET A 255 -4.98 -5.68 -39.39
N GLY A 256 -4.24 -4.57 -39.32
CA GLY A 256 -4.77 -3.21 -39.36
C GLY A 256 -5.00 -2.55 -37.99
N PHE A 257 -4.40 -3.08 -36.94
CA PHE A 257 -4.40 -2.42 -35.62
C PHE A 257 -3.28 -1.39 -35.53
N ASP A 258 -3.53 -0.30 -34.82
CA ASP A 258 -2.46 0.52 -34.29
C ASP A 258 -1.79 -0.23 -33.12
N VAL A 259 -0.47 -0.21 -33.09
CA VAL A 259 0.30 -0.89 -32.04
C VAL A 259 1.17 0.10 -31.28
N VAL A 260 1.39 -0.19 -30.01
CA VAL A 260 2.31 0.60 -29.18
C VAL A 260 3.72 0.58 -29.78
N TYR A 261 4.45 1.69 -29.66
CA TYR A 261 5.87 1.72 -30.07
C TYR A 261 6.64 0.64 -29.32
N ASN A 262 7.41 -0.13 -30.09
CA ASN A 262 8.22 -1.22 -29.58
C ASN A 262 9.54 -1.33 -30.33
N ARG A 263 10.59 -1.79 -29.62
CA ARG A 263 11.93 -2.00 -30.18
C ARG A 263 12.57 -3.23 -29.55
N LYS A 264 13.29 -4.00 -30.38
CA LYS A 264 14.05 -5.18 -29.95
C LYS A 264 15.46 -4.78 -29.53
N PHE A 265 15.91 -5.28 -28.37
CA PHE A 265 17.24 -5.05 -27.83
C PHE A 265 17.97 -6.37 -27.60
N LYS A 266 19.25 -6.41 -27.94
CA LYS A 266 20.15 -7.57 -27.71
C LYS A 266 20.72 -7.57 -26.29
N SER A 267 20.80 -6.41 -25.64
CA SER A 267 21.24 -6.22 -24.27
C SER A 267 20.53 -4.99 -23.67
N LEU A 268 20.32 -4.98 -22.39
CA LEU A 268 19.76 -3.86 -21.64
C LEU A 268 20.41 -3.80 -20.27
N ASP A 269 20.69 -2.59 -19.80
CA ASP A 269 21.07 -2.28 -18.44
C ASP A 269 20.19 -1.17 -17.86
N TYR A 270 20.42 -0.82 -16.61
CA TYR A 270 19.62 0.18 -15.91
C TYR A 270 19.73 1.57 -16.54
N GLU A 271 20.94 1.98 -16.95
CA GLU A 271 21.22 3.30 -17.51
C GLU A 271 20.57 3.45 -18.88
N ASN A 272 20.81 2.49 -19.78
CA ASN A 272 20.22 2.47 -21.12
C ASN A 272 18.69 2.49 -21.10
N MET A 273 18.08 1.75 -20.17
CA MET A 273 16.61 1.78 -19.98
C MET A 273 16.14 3.15 -19.48
N SER A 274 16.90 3.78 -18.59
CA SER A 274 16.57 5.10 -18.02
C SER A 274 16.65 6.19 -19.09
N GLU A 275 17.71 6.22 -19.85
CA GLU A 275 17.88 7.18 -20.97
C GLU A 275 16.83 6.98 -22.05
N PHE A 276 16.57 5.74 -22.43
CA PHE A 276 15.52 5.42 -23.41
C PHE A 276 14.14 5.88 -22.94
N LEU A 277 13.78 5.63 -21.68
CA LEU A 277 12.53 6.09 -21.12
C LEU A 277 12.44 7.63 -21.09
N LYS A 278 13.51 8.32 -20.68
CA LYS A 278 13.57 9.79 -20.65
C LYS A 278 13.34 10.36 -22.07
N LYS A 279 14.03 9.83 -23.07
CA LYS A 279 13.86 10.22 -24.48
C LYS A 279 12.41 10.02 -24.95
N MET A 280 11.86 8.82 -24.75
CA MET A 280 10.53 8.47 -25.23
C MET A 280 9.42 9.28 -24.56
N ARG A 281 9.57 9.71 -23.32
CA ARG A 281 8.58 10.60 -22.67
C ARG A 281 8.46 11.96 -23.34
N LEU A 282 9.56 12.48 -23.86
CA LEU A 282 9.56 13.75 -24.58
C LEU A 282 9.03 13.61 -26.00
N GLU A 283 9.46 12.58 -26.71
CA GLU A 283 9.25 12.43 -28.16
C GLU A 283 7.97 11.68 -28.52
N TYR A 284 7.53 10.72 -27.68
CA TYR A 284 6.41 9.87 -28.02
C TYR A 284 5.09 10.64 -27.99
N GLU A 285 4.24 10.36 -28.96
CA GLU A 285 2.96 11.07 -29.16
C GLU A 285 1.90 10.83 -28.07
N TYR A 286 2.05 9.76 -27.28
CA TYR A 286 1.16 9.43 -26.15
C TYR A 286 1.86 9.62 -24.81
N ASP A 287 1.09 9.86 -23.75
CA ASP A 287 1.63 9.86 -22.41
C ASP A 287 2.04 8.45 -21.97
N ILE A 288 3.22 8.32 -21.40
CA ILE A 288 3.79 7.04 -20.92
C ILE A 288 4.17 7.12 -19.45
N ASP A 289 3.88 6.06 -18.73
CA ASP A 289 4.12 5.88 -17.30
C ASP A 289 5.41 5.07 -17.01
N GLY A 290 6.08 4.60 -18.07
CA GLY A 290 7.27 3.77 -18.02
C GLY A 290 7.50 3.05 -19.34
N ILE A 291 8.32 2.00 -19.29
CA ILE A 291 8.49 1.05 -20.38
C ILE A 291 8.24 -0.38 -19.89
N ILE A 292 7.81 -1.26 -20.76
CA ILE A 292 7.65 -2.68 -20.49
C ILE A 292 8.80 -3.44 -21.15
N ILE A 293 9.54 -4.21 -20.38
CA ILE A 293 10.56 -5.11 -20.85
C ILE A 293 9.99 -6.51 -20.86
N THR A 294 10.03 -7.17 -22.03
CA THR A 294 9.48 -8.52 -22.23
C THR A 294 10.52 -9.42 -22.88
N ASN A 295 10.72 -10.61 -22.35
CA ASN A 295 11.52 -11.65 -22.98
C ASN A 295 10.85 -12.11 -24.29
N THR A 296 11.63 -12.32 -25.37
CA THR A 296 11.07 -12.62 -26.69
C THR A 296 10.69 -14.08 -26.90
N VAL A 297 11.13 -14.99 -26.03
CA VAL A 297 10.77 -16.41 -26.11
C VAL A 297 9.27 -16.59 -25.92
N LEU A 298 8.69 -17.59 -26.57
CA LEU A 298 7.30 -17.95 -26.36
C LEU A 298 7.10 -18.45 -24.91
N HIS A 299 6.29 -17.75 -24.18
CA HIS A 299 5.86 -18.12 -22.85
C HIS A 299 4.36 -18.43 -22.84
N LYS A 300 3.98 -19.53 -22.20
CA LYS A 300 2.57 -19.80 -21.95
C LYS A 300 1.97 -18.72 -21.07
N ARG A 301 0.79 -18.22 -21.45
CA ARG A 301 0.11 -17.15 -20.75
C ARG A 301 -0.25 -17.58 -19.32
N ASP A 302 0.21 -16.83 -18.31
CA ASP A 302 -0.12 -17.07 -16.91
C ASP A 302 -1.55 -16.57 -16.61
N ASN A 303 -2.44 -17.51 -16.29
CA ASN A 303 -3.83 -17.24 -15.91
C ASN A 303 -4.03 -17.11 -14.39
N THR A 304 -2.95 -17.04 -13.59
CA THR A 304 -2.99 -17.01 -12.12
C THR A 304 -2.48 -15.70 -11.52
N GLY A 305 -1.73 -14.90 -12.31
CA GLY A 305 -1.14 -13.66 -11.83
C GLY A 305 -0.43 -12.86 -12.93
N ASN A 306 0.39 -11.89 -12.51
CA ASN A 306 1.19 -11.10 -13.43
C ASN A 306 2.25 -11.97 -14.14
N PRO A 307 2.52 -11.74 -15.43
CA PRO A 307 3.53 -12.48 -16.17
C PRO A 307 4.91 -12.30 -15.53
N LYS A 308 5.69 -13.38 -15.41
CA LYS A 308 7.03 -13.35 -14.81
C LYS A 308 8.11 -13.02 -15.83
N TYR A 309 7.83 -13.27 -17.10
CA TYR A 309 8.71 -13.03 -18.24
C TYR A 309 8.69 -11.57 -18.75
N ALA A 310 7.96 -10.71 -18.06
CA ALA A 310 7.88 -9.27 -18.35
C ALA A 310 7.80 -8.45 -17.06
N PHE A 311 8.28 -7.21 -17.11
CA PHE A 311 8.11 -6.24 -16.03
C PHE A 311 7.98 -4.81 -16.55
N ALA A 312 7.35 -3.98 -15.74
CA ALA A 312 7.27 -2.54 -15.96
C ALA A 312 8.47 -1.86 -15.29
N PHE A 313 9.28 -1.17 -16.08
CA PHE A 313 10.38 -0.33 -15.62
C PHE A 313 9.92 1.11 -15.49
N LYS A 314 10.19 1.69 -14.32
CA LYS A 314 9.96 3.11 -14.02
C LYS A 314 11.20 3.63 -13.33
N THR A 315 11.83 4.66 -13.87
CA THR A 315 12.96 5.32 -13.19
C THR A 315 12.47 6.48 -12.34
N VAL A 316 13.35 6.93 -11.46
CA VAL A 316 13.28 8.25 -10.85
C VAL A 316 13.58 9.27 -11.94
N LEU A 317 12.63 10.10 -12.25
CA LEU A 317 12.72 11.07 -13.34
C LEU A 317 13.01 12.46 -12.80
N ASP A 318 13.47 13.34 -13.69
CA ASP A 318 13.65 14.76 -13.40
C ASP A 318 12.32 15.42 -12.93
N ASP A 319 11.16 14.87 -13.31
CA ASP A 319 9.85 15.30 -12.81
C ASP A 319 9.57 14.86 -11.34
N GLN A 320 10.42 14.00 -10.79
CA GLN A 320 10.41 13.61 -9.37
C GLN A 320 11.47 14.36 -8.55
N ILE A 321 12.15 15.30 -9.15
CA ILE A 321 13.17 16.16 -8.54
C ILE A 321 12.81 17.61 -8.81
N ALA A 322 12.91 18.47 -7.79
CA ALA A 322 12.73 19.91 -7.95
C ALA A 322 13.68 20.69 -7.07
N GLU A 323 14.18 21.82 -7.60
CA GLU A 323 14.86 22.81 -6.79
C GLU A 323 13.85 23.61 -5.98
N SER A 324 14.15 23.86 -4.70
CA SER A 324 13.36 24.68 -3.82
C SER A 324 14.25 25.47 -2.85
N GLU A 325 13.63 26.33 -2.08
CA GLU A 325 14.28 27.17 -1.06
C GLU A 325 13.57 26.99 0.28
N ILE A 326 14.33 26.83 1.34
CA ILE A 326 13.81 26.73 2.71
C ILE A 326 13.27 28.09 3.14
N LYS A 327 12.01 28.13 3.54
CA LYS A 327 11.31 29.31 4.08
C LYS A 327 11.40 29.37 5.59
N ASP A 328 11.36 28.21 6.25
CA ASP A 328 11.36 28.07 7.70
C ASP A 328 11.72 26.66 8.11
N ILE A 329 12.08 26.45 9.38
CA ILE A 329 12.29 25.13 9.97
C ILE A 329 11.34 24.96 11.15
N GLU A 330 10.39 24.04 11.01
CA GLU A 330 9.51 23.61 12.09
C GLU A 330 10.19 22.52 12.91
N TRP A 331 10.22 22.68 14.23
CA TRP A 331 10.79 21.71 15.16
C TRP A 331 9.66 21.06 15.95
N HIS A 332 9.43 19.76 15.73
CA HIS A 332 8.36 19.00 16.37
C HIS A 332 8.90 18.08 17.43
N ILE A 333 8.29 18.08 18.62
CA ILE A 333 8.72 17.26 19.72
C ILE A 333 7.95 15.91 19.65
N SER A 334 8.68 14.80 19.63
CA SER A 334 8.08 13.47 19.63
C SER A 334 7.54 13.07 21.00
N LYS A 335 6.77 11.99 21.08
CA LYS A 335 6.30 11.39 22.34
C LYS A 335 7.41 11.02 23.32
N ASP A 336 8.62 10.82 22.82
CA ASP A 336 9.82 10.45 23.60
C ASP A 336 10.73 11.66 23.87
N GLY A 337 10.28 12.88 23.63
CA GLY A 337 11.04 14.13 23.86
C GLY A 337 12.03 14.49 22.75
N PHE A 338 12.24 13.65 21.72
CA PHE A 338 13.14 13.96 20.62
C PHE A 338 12.56 15.07 19.75
N ILE A 339 13.36 16.10 19.46
CA ILE A 339 12.98 17.22 18.62
C ILE A 339 13.42 16.94 17.17
N LYS A 340 12.45 16.89 16.27
CA LYS A 340 12.65 16.52 14.86
C LYS A 340 12.42 17.71 13.94
N PRO A 341 13.36 18.01 13.02
CA PRO A 341 13.25 19.12 12.10
C PRO A 341 12.45 18.77 10.84
N VAL A 342 11.62 19.71 10.40
CA VAL A 342 10.89 19.69 9.14
C VAL A 342 11.12 21.02 8.43
N ALA A 343 11.66 20.99 7.22
CA ALA A 343 11.79 22.18 6.39
C ALA A 343 10.43 22.56 5.81
N VAL A 344 10.01 23.81 6.00
CA VAL A 344 8.98 24.46 5.21
C VAL A 344 9.67 25.07 4.00
N ILE A 345 9.26 24.71 2.79
CA ILE A 345 9.92 25.10 1.55
C ILE A 345 9.02 25.93 0.64
N LYS A 346 9.59 26.63 -0.33
CA LYS A 346 8.79 27.15 -1.44
C LYS A 346 8.05 25.99 -2.10
N PRO A 347 6.72 26.11 -2.33
CA PRO A 347 5.95 25.00 -2.90
C PRO A 347 6.51 24.55 -4.25
N VAL A 348 6.72 23.25 -4.40
CA VAL A 348 7.16 22.62 -5.67
C VAL A 348 6.21 21.49 -6.04
N LYS A 349 6.02 21.32 -7.34
CA LYS A 349 5.24 20.18 -7.87
C LYS A 349 6.18 19.06 -8.27
N ILE A 350 6.05 17.91 -7.64
CA ILE A 350 6.85 16.72 -7.92
C ILE A 350 5.92 15.53 -8.14
N GLY A 351 5.98 14.90 -9.30
CA GLY A 351 5.12 13.77 -9.63
C GLY A 351 3.62 14.07 -9.51
N GLY A 352 3.20 15.28 -9.90
CA GLY A 352 1.81 15.72 -9.86
C GLY A 352 1.27 16.13 -8.47
N VAL A 353 2.12 16.14 -7.44
CA VAL A 353 1.77 16.52 -6.06
C VAL A 353 2.52 17.77 -5.63
N THR A 354 1.85 18.69 -4.95
CA THR A 354 2.49 19.86 -4.35
C THR A 354 3.13 19.47 -3.01
N ILE A 355 4.41 19.81 -2.86
CA ILE A 355 5.22 19.58 -1.66
C ILE A 355 5.59 20.93 -1.07
N GLN A 356 5.30 21.14 0.21
CA GLN A 356 5.63 22.36 0.97
C GLN A 356 6.47 22.06 2.21
N ARG A 357 6.52 20.78 2.65
CA ARG A 357 7.27 20.34 3.82
C ARG A 357 8.08 19.10 3.51
N VAL A 358 9.32 19.09 4.00
CA VAL A 358 10.26 17.97 3.80
C VAL A 358 11.00 17.69 5.10
N THR A 359 11.17 16.43 5.47
CA THR A 359 11.92 16.07 6.67
C THR A 359 13.41 16.36 6.51
N LEU A 360 14.02 16.92 7.56
CA LEU A 360 15.45 17.24 7.64
C LEU A 360 16.23 16.18 8.43
N ILE A 361 15.98 14.90 8.19
CA ILE A 361 16.66 13.74 8.78
C ILE A 361 16.74 13.82 10.31
N ASN A 362 17.63 14.67 10.88
CA ASN A 362 17.87 14.87 12.32
C ASN A 362 18.53 16.25 12.60
N ALA A 363 18.72 16.57 13.87
CA ALA A 363 19.29 17.85 14.29
C ALA A 363 20.75 18.02 13.84
N LYS A 364 21.55 16.93 13.89
CA LYS A 364 22.95 16.96 13.41
C LYS A 364 23.01 17.35 11.94
N TYR A 365 22.11 16.83 11.10
CA TYR A 365 22.05 17.17 9.68
C TYR A 365 21.80 18.67 9.46
N VAL A 366 20.91 19.27 10.26
CA VAL A 366 20.64 20.71 10.21
C VAL A 366 21.88 21.51 10.62
N ASN A 367 22.54 21.11 11.71
CA ASN A 367 23.71 21.78 12.25
C ASN A 367 24.92 21.72 11.31
N ASP A 368 25.29 20.52 10.84
CA ASP A 368 26.49 20.30 10.01
C ASP A 368 26.37 20.95 8.62
N ASN A 369 25.14 21.05 8.12
CA ASN A 369 24.88 21.65 6.82
C ASN A 369 24.47 23.12 6.92
N LYS A 370 24.50 23.72 8.14
CA LYS A 370 24.12 25.11 8.38
C LYS A 370 22.79 25.49 7.72
N ILE A 371 21.76 24.64 7.97
CA ILE A 371 20.47 24.83 7.33
C ILE A 371 19.73 25.96 8.04
N GLU A 372 19.34 26.97 7.26
CA GLU A 372 18.56 28.12 7.68
C GLU A 372 17.63 28.57 6.56
N LYS A 373 16.79 29.58 6.84
CA LYS A 373 15.94 30.22 5.83
C LYS A 373 16.80 30.76 4.67
N GLY A 374 16.33 30.53 3.43
CA GLY A 374 17.01 30.95 2.19
C GLY A 374 17.96 29.90 1.62
N VAL A 375 18.22 28.78 2.31
CA VAL A 375 19.04 27.68 1.79
C VAL A 375 18.33 27.02 0.61
N LYS A 376 19.05 26.89 -0.52
CA LYS A 376 18.56 26.21 -1.73
C LYS A 376 18.87 24.73 -1.68
N ILE A 377 17.88 23.91 -2.02
CA ILE A 377 17.89 22.45 -1.91
C ILE A 377 17.32 21.78 -3.13
N ILE A 378 17.73 20.54 -3.35
CA ILE A 378 17.08 19.61 -4.28
C ILE A 378 16.18 18.70 -3.45
N VAL A 379 14.90 18.69 -3.78
CA VAL A 379 13.88 17.80 -3.22
C VAL A 379 13.59 16.70 -4.21
N GLU A 380 13.61 15.46 -3.74
CA GLU A 380 13.30 14.26 -4.52
C GLU A 380 12.15 13.50 -3.89
N ARG A 381 11.26 12.99 -4.74
CA ARG A 381 10.19 12.04 -4.37
C ARG A 381 10.34 10.78 -5.19
N SER A 382 11.45 10.06 -4.98
CA SER A 382 11.72 8.85 -5.74
C SER A 382 11.16 7.62 -5.04
N GLY A 383 10.28 6.90 -5.72
CA GLY A 383 9.87 5.54 -5.32
C GLY A 383 9.25 5.37 -3.94
N ASP A 384 9.58 6.24 -3.03
CA ASP A 384 9.05 6.34 -1.68
C ASP A 384 8.02 7.47 -1.61
N VAL A 385 7.01 7.28 -0.80
CA VAL A 385 5.94 8.27 -0.59
C VAL A 385 6.50 9.55 0.01
N ILE A 386 7.60 9.45 0.77
CA ILE A 386 8.17 10.53 1.59
C ILE A 386 9.16 11.36 0.77
N PRO A 387 8.89 12.66 0.55
CA PRO A 387 9.86 13.56 -0.07
C PRO A 387 11.08 13.72 0.85
N LYS A 388 12.26 13.76 0.25
CA LYS A 388 13.54 13.92 0.95
C LYS A 388 14.43 14.94 0.27
N ILE A 389 15.30 15.59 1.02
CA ILE A 389 16.34 16.45 0.50
C ILE A 389 17.52 15.57 0.09
N THR A 390 17.88 15.61 -1.19
CA THR A 390 19.01 14.82 -1.73
C THR A 390 20.27 15.65 -1.87
N LYS A 391 20.14 16.99 -2.02
CA LYS A 391 21.29 17.87 -2.19
C LYS A 391 21.00 19.25 -1.60
N ILE A 392 22.00 19.82 -0.94
CA ILE A 392 22.03 21.22 -0.54
C ILE A 392 22.93 21.95 -1.53
N LEU A 393 22.35 22.91 -2.27
CA LEU A 393 23.07 23.62 -3.34
C LEU A 393 24.00 24.70 -2.76
N LYS A 394 23.57 25.35 -1.67
CA LYS A 394 24.35 26.37 -0.97
C LYS A 394 24.03 26.29 0.52
N LYS A 395 25.04 26.11 1.36
CA LYS A 395 24.91 26.13 2.82
C LYS A 395 24.61 27.54 3.32
N GLY A 396 23.90 27.65 4.42
CA GLY A 396 23.67 28.90 5.13
C GLY A 396 24.92 29.39 5.90
N LYS A 397 24.77 30.48 6.59
CA LYS A 397 25.80 31.01 7.48
C LYS A 397 25.84 30.31 8.82
N LYS A 398 24.67 29.94 9.35
CA LYS A 398 24.47 29.24 10.64
C LYS A 398 23.31 28.28 10.55
N ALA A 399 23.23 27.32 11.47
CA ALA A 399 22.07 26.43 11.60
C ALA A 399 20.94 27.16 12.35
N ASP A 400 19.70 27.05 11.87
CA ASP A 400 18.52 27.57 12.58
C ASP A 400 17.97 26.48 13.51
N MET A 401 18.53 26.42 14.71
CA MET A 401 18.18 25.48 15.77
C MET A 401 16.93 25.95 16.54
N PRO A 402 16.25 25.07 17.33
CA PRO A 402 15.08 25.45 18.11
C PRO A 402 15.37 26.63 19.07
N LYS A 403 14.48 27.63 19.07
CA LYS A 403 14.63 28.84 19.94
C LYS A 403 13.63 28.86 21.09
N LYS A 404 12.54 28.13 20.98
CA LYS A 404 11.41 28.20 21.93
C LYS A 404 11.42 27.07 22.98
N VAL A 405 12.39 26.16 22.88
CA VAL A 405 12.48 24.96 23.72
C VAL A 405 13.93 24.75 24.12
N ASN A 406 14.18 24.57 25.41
CA ASN A 406 15.48 24.16 25.91
C ASN A 406 15.73 22.72 25.54
N PHE A 407 16.95 22.38 25.13
CA PHE A 407 17.32 21.07 24.68
C PHE A 407 18.79 20.75 24.93
N HIS A 408 19.10 19.48 24.99
CA HIS A 408 20.46 18.96 24.98
C HIS A 408 20.63 17.95 23.85
N TRP A 409 21.89 17.73 23.46
CA TRP A 409 22.23 16.65 22.50
C TRP A 409 22.19 15.29 23.20
N ASN A 410 21.66 14.28 22.48
CA ASN A 410 21.73 12.92 22.98
C ASN A 410 23.18 12.39 23.00
N GLU A 411 23.42 11.25 23.65
CA GLU A 411 24.75 10.63 23.78
C GLU A 411 25.51 10.47 22.46
N THR A 412 24.80 10.28 21.35
CA THR A 412 25.40 10.09 20.01
C THR A 412 25.67 11.40 19.27
N GLY A 413 25.23 12.52 19.80
CA GLY A 413 25.33 13.83 19.14
C GLY A 413 24.55 13.97 17.82
N VAL A 414 23.54 13.09 17.60
CA VAL A 414 22.76 13.04 16.34
C VAL A 414 21.42 13.72 16.48
N ASP A 415 20.76 13.50 17.59
CA ASP A 415 19.44 14.05 17.89
C ASP A 415 19.51 14.99 19.08
N ILE A 416 18.57 15.91 19.17
CA ILE A 416 18.36 16.78 20.34
C ILE A 416 17.09 16.35 21.08
N ILE A 417 17.11 16.50 22.40
CA ILE A 417 16.05 16.09 23.32
C ILE A 417 15.58 17.33 24.09
N CYS A 418 14.26 17.47 24.22
CA CYS A 418 13.62 18.52 25.01
C CYS A 418 13.94 18.32 26.51
N ASP A 419 14.39 19.37 27.19
CA ASP A 419 14.70 19.31 28.62
C ASP A 419 13.43 19.22 29.49
N ASP A 420 12.32 19.81 29.00
CA ASP A 420 11.03 19.72 29.66
C ASP A 420 10.29 18.42 29.27
N CYS A 421 10.38 17.41 30.11
CA CYS A 421 9.72 16.10 29.90
C CYS A 421 8.18 16.16 30.06
N ASP A 422 7.63 17.24 30.63
CA ASP A 422 6.17 17.47 30.75
C ASP A 422 5.63 18.42 29.68
N ASN A 423 6.43 18.74 28.67
CA ASN A 423 6.05 19.59 27.56
C ASN A 423 4.69 19.18 26.97
N LYS A 424 3.86 20.18 26.71
CA LYS A 424 2.51 20.01 26.15
C LYS A 424 2.47 19.12 24.92
N GLU A 425 3.42 19.31 24.00
CA GLU A 425 3.47 18.53 22.76
C GLU A 425 3.82 17.06 23.01
N ILE A 426 4.74 16.79 23.94
CA ILE A 426 5.08 15.42 24.38
C ILE A 426 3.82 14.71 24.92
N ARG A 427 3.07 15.38 25.80
CA ARG A 427 1.87 14.83 26.42
C ARG A 427 0.78 14.53 25.38
N ILE A 428 0.52 15.47 24.46
CA ILE A 428 -0.43 15.26 23.36
C ILE A 428 0.01 14.07 22.49
N ASN A 429 1.29 13.98 22.13
CA ASN A 429 1.80 12.91 21.29
C ASN A 429 1.77 11.55 22.01
N ARG A 430 1.95 11.48 23.33
CA ARG A 430 1.78 10.26 24.14
C ARG A 430 0.32 9.78 24.16
N ILE A 431 -0.63 10.68 24.36
CA ILE A 431 -2.07 10.36 24.34
C ILE A 431 -2.47 9.88 22.94
N TYR A 432 -2.09 10.61 21.89
CA TYR A 432 -2.36 10.22 20.51
C TYR A 432 -1.78 8.83 20.20
N TYR A 433 -0.52 8.59 20.59
CA TYR A 433 0.14 7.30 20.38
C TYR A 433 -0.61 6.14 21.06
N PHE A 434 -1.03 6.31 22.32
CA PHE A 434 -1.77 5.31 23.06
C PHE A 434 -3.05 4.88 22.33
N PHE A 435 -3.91 5.82 22.02
CA PHE A 435 -5.18 5.52 21.36
C PHE A 435 -5.02 5.05 19.93
N SER A 436 -4.02 5.56 19.21
CA SER A 436 -3.70 5.13 17.84
C SER A 436 -3.18 3.68 17.82
N LYS A 437 -2.32 3.30 18.77
CA LYS A 437 -1.82 1.92 18.87
C LYS A 437 -2.89 0.90 19.23
N LEU A 438 -3.88 1.31 19.99
CA LEU A 438 -5.03 0.48 20.33
C LEU A 438 -6.18 0.62 19.32
N ASN A 439 -5.93 1.18 18.15
CA ASN A 439 -6.88 1.31 17.04
C ASN A 439 -8.20 2.02 17.44
N THR A 440 -8.11 3.06 18.27
CA THR A 440 -9.28 3.81 18.72
C THR A 440 -9.72 4.82 17.67
N SER A 441 -10.80 4.55 16.98
CA SER A 441 -11.35 5.44 15.95
C SER A 441 -11.81 6.78 16.54
N GLY A 442 -11.54 7.88 15.83
CA GLY A 442 -11.88 9.24 16.26
C GLY A 442 -10.86 9.90 17.18
N MET A 443 -9.75 9.22 17.52
CA MET A 443 -8.64 9.74 18.32
C MET A 443 -7.45 10.21 17.46
N GLY A 444 -7.73 10.87 16.33
CA GLY A 444 -6.70 11.53 15.52
C GLY A 444 -6.04 12.70 16.28
N LYS A 445 -4.80 13.09 15.89
CA LYS A 445 -4.00 14.10 16.62
C LYS A 445 -4.78 15.38 16.89
N ARG A 446 -5.54 15.90 15.90
CA ARG A 446 -6.37 17.11 16.06
C ARG A 446 -7.46 16.98 17.14
N ASN A 447 -8.10 15.79 17.24
CA ASN A 447 -9.10 15.57 18.27
C ASN A 447 -8.46 15.42 19.66
N VAL A 448 -7.29 14.77 19.72
CA VAL A 448 -6.51 14.68 20.97
C VAL A 448 -6.06 16.07 21.44
N GLU A 449 -5.64 16.95 20.53
CA GLU A 449 -5.31 18.35 20.86
C GLU A 449 -6.51 19.13 21.43
N LYS A 450 -7.70 18.94 20.84
CA LYS A 450 -8.92 19.55 21.37
C LYS A 450 -9.26 19.02 22.77
N LEU A 451 -9.22 17.71 22.96
CA LEU A 451 -9.42 17.08 24.26
C LEU A 451 -8.44 17.60 25.31
N PHE A 452 -7.17 17.63 24.95
CA PHE A 452 -6.10 18.12 25.82
C PHE A 452 -6.34 19.57 26.27
N ASN A 453 -6.63 20.46 25.33
CA ASN A 453 -6.88 21.88 25.60
C ASN A 453 -8.16 22.11 26.45
N SER A 454 -9.08 21.16 26.46
CA SER A 454 -10.31 21.18 27.25
C SER A 454 -10.18 20.44 28.60
N GLY A 455 -8.95 20.15 29.05
CA GLY A 455 -8.68 19.55 30.36
C GLY A 455 -8.60 18.04 30.39
N TYR A 456 -8.89 17.33 29.27
CA TYR A 456 -8.72 15.87 29.15
C TYR A 456 -7.25 15.57 28.74
N ASN A 457 -6.34 15.96 29.59
CA ASN A 457 -4.90 16.02 29.32
C ASN A 457 -4.10 14.78 29.79
N THR A 458 -4.81 13.71 30.17
CA THR A 458 -4.24 12.39 30.46
C THR A 458 -5.09 11.28 29.85
N ILE A 459 -4.49 10.10 29.64
CA ILE A 459 -5.21 8.92 29.17
C ILE A 459 -6.34 8.57 30.13
N LEU A 460 -6.08 8.59 31.44
CA LEU A 460 -7.08 8.29 32.47
C LEU A 460 -8.28 9.21 32.38
N LYS A 461 -8.09 10.53 32.33
CA LYS A 461 -9.18 11.51 32.22
C LYS A 461 -10.04 11.30 30.98
N ILE A 462 -9.44 10.85 29.86
CA ILE A 462 -10.17 10.52 28.63
C ILE A 462 -10.98 9.24 28.80
N LEU A 463 -10.44 8.23 29.50
CA LEU A 463 -11.16 6.98 29.79
C LEU A 463 -12.31 7.19 30.78
N GLU A 464 -12.21 8.14 31.70
CA GLU A 464 -13.24 8.52 32.67
C GLU A 464 -14.37 9.37 32.08
N ALA A 465 -14.08 10.06 30.96
CA ALA A 465 -15.00 10.99 30.34
C ALA A 465 -16.25 10.30 29.80
N LYS A 466 -17.42 10.89 30.16
CA LYS A 466 -18.73 10.45 29.68
C LYS A 466 -19.13 11.18 28.39
N LYS A 467 -20.17 10.71 27.71
CA LYS A 467 -20.71 11.34 26.49
C LYS A 467 -20.98 12.84 26.66
N CYS A 468 -21.58 13.26 27.76
CA CYS A 468 -21.91 14.66 28.04
C CYS A 468 -20.64 15.55 28.05
N ASN A 469 -19.53 15.05 28.57
CA ASN A 469 -18.27 15.77 28.60
C ASN A 469 -17.73 16.06 27.19
N PHE A 470 -17.77 15.06 26.29
CA PHE A 470 -17.34 15.28 24.91
C PHE A 470 -18.29 16.17 24.11
N MET A 471 -19.59 16.21 24.47
CA MET A 471 -20.56 17.09 23.80
C MET A 471 -20.30 18.57 24.04
N GLN A 472 -19.59 18.93 25.10
CA GLN A 472 -19.22 20.31 25.44
C GLN A 472 -18.04 20.82 24.59
N LEU A 473 -17.36 19.93 23.87
CA LEU A 473 -16.19 20.28 23.07
C LEU A 473 -16.57 20.80 21.68
N ASP A 474 -15.87 21.84 21.21
CA ASP A 474 -16.08 22.37 19.87
C ASP A 474 -15.91 21.29 18.78
N GLY A 475 -16.92 21.19 17.92
CA GLY A 475 -16.98 20.19 16.84
C GLY A 475 -17.42 18.79 17.28
N PHE A 476 -17.73 18.57 18.58
CA PHE A 476 -18.32 17.33 19.07
C PHE A 476 -19.82 17.53 19.37
N LYS A 477 -20.67 16.88 18.57
CA LYS A 477 -22.10 16.81 18.77
C LYS A 477 -22.49 15.43 19.28
N GLU A 478 -23.74 15.23 19.68
CA GLU A 478 -24.23 13.99 20.25
C GLU A 478 -23.76 12.71 19.53
N LYS A 479 -23.89 12.68 18.20
CA LYS A 479 -23.50 11.52 17.38
C LYS A 479 -21.99 11.27 17.38
N SER A 480 -21.16 12.32 17.27
CA SER A 480 -19.71 12.20 17.29
C SER A 480 -19.20 11.81 18.68
N SER A 481 -19.79 12.36 19.73
CA SER A 481 -19.47 11.99 21.12
C SER A 481 -19.86 10.54 21.42
N ASN A 482 -21.04 10.07 21.00
CA ASN A 482 -21.43 8.66 21.11
C ASN A 482 -20.46 7.74 20.35
N LYS A 483 -20.07 8.13 19.12
CA LYS A 483 -19.11 7.34 18.32
C LYS A 483 -17.75 7.25 19.00
N LEU A 484 -17.27 8.35 19.58
CA LEU A 484 -15.99 8.39 20.28
C LEU A 484 -16.02 7.51 21.53
N VAL A 485 -17.03 7.67 22.40
CA VAL A 485 -17.19 6.83 23.60
C VAL A 485 -17.27 5.35 23.26
N ASN A 486 -18.07 4.99 22.25
CA ASN A 486 -18.19 3.59 21.82
C ASN A 486 -16.87 3.06 21.24
N SER A 487 -16.13 3.88 20.49
CA SER A 487 -14.83 3.49 19.95
C SER A 487 -13.81 3.24 21.07
N ILE A 488 -13.76 4.10 22.07
CA ILE A 488 -12.92 3.92 23.26
C ILE A 488 -13.30 2.63 23.97
N LYS A 489 -14.60 2.41 24.26
CA LYS A 489 -15.08 1.20 24.94
C LYS A 489 -14.70 -0.07 24.17
N VAL A 490 -14.90 -0.09 22.85
CA VAL A 490 -14.55 -1.24 21.99
C VAL A 490 -13.05 -1.47 21.98
N ALA A 491 -12.25 -0.41 21.85
CA ALA A 491 -10.78 -0.51 21.84
C ALA A 491 -10.24 -1.03 23.18
N MET A 492 -10.92 -0.71 24.32
CA MET A 492 -10.50 -1.10 25.68
C MET A 492 -11.06 -2.47 26.12
N SER A 493 -12.05 -3.03 25.42
CA SER A 493 -12.75 -4.26 25.86
C SER A 493 -12.00 -5.57 25.60
N ASN A 494 -10.97 -5.57 24.75
CA ASN A 494 -10.22 -6.79 24.40
C ASN A 494 -8.79 -6.45 24.00
N VAL A 495 -8.02 -5.88 24.92
CA VAL A 495 -6.66 -5.39 24.67
C VAL A 495 -5.65 -6.52 24.89
N LYS A 496 -4.78 -6.77 23.93
CA LYS A 496 -3.64 -7.67 24.14
C LYS A 496 -2.63 -6.99 25.06
N LEU A 497 -2.09 -7.74 26.02
CA LEU A 497 -1.14 -7.17 27.00
C LEU A 497 0.08 -6.59 26.32
N GLU A 498 0.63 -7.26 25.32
CA GLU A 498 1.75 -6.74 24.53
C GLU A 498 1.45 -5.42 23.82
N ASP A 499 0.20 -5.25 23.36
CA ASP A 499 -0.23 -4.00 22.70
C ASP A 499 -0.40 -2.87 23.71
N LEU A 500 -0.93 -3.18 24.90
CA LEU A 500 -1.00 -2.23 26.01
C LEU A 500 0.39 -1.80 26.49
N MET A 501 1.29 -2.76 26.68
CA MET A 501 2.69 -2.49 27.06
C MET A 501 3.34 -1.55 26.04
N GLY A 502 3.20 -1.83 24.75
CA GLY A 502 3.74 -0.99 23.70
C GLY A 502 3.04 0.38 23.57
N ALA A 503 1.74 0.44 23.76
CA ALA A 503 0.95 1.68 23.68
C ALA A 503 1.19 2.63 24.86
N SER A 504 1.48 2.08 26.04
CA SER A 504 1.72 2.85 27.28
C SER A 504 2.85 3.88 27.14
N ASN A 505 3.83 3.60 26.30
CA ASN A 505 5.09 4.36 26.19
C ASN A 505 5.85 4.48 27.50
N LYS A 506 5.66 3.54 28.44
CA LYS A 506 6.23 3.53 29.78
C LYS A 506 7.44 2.62 29.94
N LEU A 507 7.77 1.80 28.93
CA LEU A 507 8.84 0.81 29.01
C LEU A 507 10.17 1.28 28.40
N GLY A 508 10.24 2.55 28.00
CA GLY A 508 11.41 3.12 27.36
C GLY A 508 11.41 3.01 25.83
N ARG A 509 12.26 3.82 25.21
CA ARG A 509 12.35 3.94 23.75
C ARG A 509 12.81 2.62 23.11
N GLY A 510 12.12 2.21 22.05
CA GLY A 510 12.43 0.98 21.30
C GLY A 510 11.73 -0.27 21.83
N ILE A 511 11.03 -0.19 22.97
CA ILE A 511 10.25 -1.30 23.52
C ILE A 511 8.77 -1.09 23.16
N GLY A 512 8.40 -1.57 21.98
CA GLY A 512 7.02 -1.57 21.49
C GLY A 512 6.36 -2.94 21.60
N SER A 513 5.12 -3.09 21.08
CA SER A 513 4.33 -4.32 21.13
C SER A 513 5.08 -5.57 20.67
N ARG A 514 5.97 -5.47 19.66
CA ARG A 514 6.75 -6.63 19.17
C ARG A 514 7.72 -7.14 20.24
N LYS A 515 8.49 -6.25 20.85
CA LYS A 515 9.42 -6.62 21.93
C LYS A 515 8.67 -7.07 23.18
N ALA A 516 7.61 -6.37 23.57
CA ALA A 516 6.74 -6.79 24.67
C ALA A 516 6.19 -8.20 24.42
N LYS A 517 5.77 -8.51 23.19
CA LYS A 517 5.30 -9.85 22.83
C LYS A 517 6.38 -10.93 23.04
N THR A 518 7.64 -10.71 22.65
CA THR A 518 8.71 -11.70 22.86
C THR A 518 8.93 -12.00 24.35
N VAL A 519 8.79 -10.98 25.20
CA VAL A 519 8.86 -11.17 26.66
C VAL A 519 7.67 -11.98 27.18
N LEU A 520 6.46 -11.67 26.76
CA LEU A 520 5.25 -12.37 27.19
C LEU A 520 5.14 -13.78 26.62
N ASP A 521 5.67 -14.04 25.42
CA ASP A 521 5.76 -15.39 24.85
C ASP A 521 6.70 -16.27 25.70
N PHE A 522 7.73 -15.68 26.33
CA PHE A 522 8.69 -16.39 27.20
C PHE A 522 8.23 -16.44 28.66
N TYR A 523 7.66 -15.34 29.17
CA TYR A 523 7.12 -15.20 30.52
C TYR A 523 5.63 -14.80 30.48
N PRO A 524 4.70 -15.76 30.25
CA PRO A 524 3.27 -15.45 30.11
C PRO A 524 2.61 -14.81 31.33
N ASN A 525 3.16 -15.09 32.51
CA ASN A 525 2.68 -14.56 33.80
C ASN A 525 3.50 -13.37 34.30
N LEU A 526 4.21 -12.66 33.44
CA LEU A 526 5.12 -11.58 33.80
C LEU A 526 4.58 -10.59 34.84
N LEU A 527 3.30 -10.18 34.70
CA LEU A 527 2.65 -9.24 35.65
C LEU A 527 2.50 -9.79 37.08
N LYS A 528 2.60 -11.09 37.27
CA LYS A 528 2.58 -11.74 38.60
C LYS A 528 4.00 -12.06 39.09
N ASP A 529 4.82 -12.54 38.16
CA ASP A 529 6.11 -13.14 38.49
C ASP A 529 7.19 -12.09 38.74
N TYR A 530 7.10 -10.90 38.16
CA TYR A 530 8.15 -9.88 38.23
C TYR A 530 8.45 -9.44 39.68
N ASN A 531 7.48 -9.48 40.60
CA ASN A 531 7.66 -9.14 42.02
C ASN A 531 8.54 -10.14 42.76
N ASN A 532 8.67 -11.35 42.23
CA ASN A 532 9.49 -12.43 42.83
C ASN A 532 10.97 -12.36 42.39
N TRP A 533 11.32 -11.40 41.53
CA TRP A 533 12.65 -11.27 40.99
C TRP A 533 13.32 -9.99 41.49
N SER A 534 14.59 -10.11 41.92
CA SER A 534 15.41 -8.93 42.12
C SER A 534 15.66 -8.23 40.78
N LYS A 535 16.02 -6.97 40.79
CA LYS A 535 16.28 -6.18 39.57
C LYS A 535 17.35 -6.85 38.69
N SER A 536 18.39 -7.40 39.27
CA SER A 536 19.45 -8.14 38.56
C SER A 536 18.95 -9.45 37.98
N GLN A 537 18.18 -10.22 38.73
CA GLN A 537 17.54 -11.45 38.21
C GLN A 537 16.59 -11.17 37.06
N PHE A 538 15.84 -10.09 37.13
CA PHE A 538 14.90 -9.71 36.06
C PHE A 538 15.67 -9.34 34.76
N ILE A 539 16.78 -8.57 34.86
CA ILE A 539 17.64 -8.26 33.73
C ILE A 539 18.16 -9.53 33.07
N GLU A 540 18.76 -10.46 33.89
CA GLU A 540 19.32 -11.71 33.35
C GLU A 540 18.24 -12.59 32.69
N LYS A 541 17.04 -12.66 33.26
CA LYS A 541 15.92 -13.39 32.66
C LYS A 541 15.50 -12.81 31.29
N ILE A 542 15.48 -11.49 31.15
CA ILE A 542 15.15 -10.85 29.87
C ILE A 542 16.24 -11.07 28.82
N LYS A 543 17.51 -11.09 29.22
CA LYS A 543 18.66 -11.38 28.33
C LYS A 543 18.63 -12.78 27.72
N LEU A 544 17.97 -13.76 28.35
CA LEU A 544 17.78 -15.09 27.77
C LEU A 544 16.89 -15.13 26.53
N ILE A 545 16.16 -14.04 26.26
CA ILE A 545 15.22 -13.94 25.11
C ILE A 545 16.00 -13.46 23.89
N ASP A 546 15.88 -14.17 22.78
CA ASP A 546 16.54 -13.81 21.53
C ASP A 546 16.19 -12.35 21.09
N GLY A 547 17.21 -11.58 20.74
CA GLY A 547 17.11 -10.17 20.39
C GLY A 547 17.03 -9.19 21.59
N TRP A 548 17.29 -9.65 22.82
CA TRP A 548 17.39 -8.81 24.01
C TRP A 548 18.82 -8.76 24.52
N GLU A 549 19.45 -7.60 24.34
CA GLU A 549 20.80 -7.31 24.82
C GLU A 549 20.77 -6.54 26.15
N GLU A 550 21.90 -6.42 26.81
CA GLU A 550 22.11 -5.79 28.12
C GLU A 550 21.40 -4.41 28.22
N LYS A 551 21.67 -3.50 27.27
CA LYS A 551 21.12 -2.13 27.28
C LYS A 551 19.60 -2.13 27.23
N THR A 552 19.01 -2.97 26.38
CA THR A 552 17.55 -3.02 26.21
C THR A 552 16.87 -3.70 27.39
N SER A 553 17.52 -4.73 27.96
CA SER A 553 16.99 -5.45 29.12
C SER A 553 16.99 -4.56 30.36
N LYS A 554 18.08 -3.82 30.61
CA LYS A 554 18.15 -2.80 31.68
C LYS A 554 17.03 -1.75 31.51
N LEU A 555 16.87 -1.22 30.29
CA LEU A 555 15.85 -0.21 30.01
C LEU A 555 14.43 -0.71 30.33
N LEU A 556 14.09 -1.94 29.95
CA LEU A 556 12.80 -2.56 30.29
C LEU A 556 12.60 -2.63 31.80
N VAL A 557 13.58 -3.18 32.51
CA VAL A 557 13.47 -3.46 33.95
C VAL A 557 13.41 -2.17 34.77
N GLU A 558 14.18 -1.16 34.39
CA GLU A 558 14.18 0.17 35.04
C GLU A 558 12.85 0.87 34.94
N ASN A 559 12.20 0.72 33.80
CA ASN A 559 10.93 1.39 33.52
C ASN A 559 9.69 0.52 33.81
N PHE A 560 9.87 -0.75 34.21
CA PHE A 560 8.76 -1.69 34.38
C PHE A 560 7.80 -1.25 35.47
N LYS A 561 8.29 -0.66 36.56
CA LYS A 561 7.47 -0.13 37.66
C LYS A 561 6.53 0.98 37.18
N GLU A 562 7.02 1.91 36.35
CA GLU A 562 6.15 2.94 35.78
C GLU A 562 5.04 2.38 34.89
N PHE A 563 5.32 1.29 34.19
CA PHE A 563 4.29 0.60 33.43
C PHE A 563 3.24 -0.03 34.36
N ILE A 564 3.63 -0.64 35.44
CA ILE A 564 2.70 -1.25 36.41
C ILE A 564 1.81 -0.19 37.07
N GLU A 565 2.38 0.94 37.48
CA GLU A 565 1.62 2.07 38.03
C GLU A 565 0.58 2.59 37.03
N PHE A 566 1.00 2.77 35.77
CA PHE A 566 0.10 3.15 34.69
C PHE A 566 -0.99 2.09 34.45
N TYR A 567 -0.63 0.81 34.39
CA TYR A 567 -1.56 -0.30 34.21
C TYR A 567 -2.62 -0.30 35.31
N ASN A 568 -2.21 -0.19 36.56
CA ASN A 568 -3.10 -0.17 37.71
C ASN A 568 -4.07 1.03 37.67
N SER A 569 -3.60 2.21 37.23
CA SER A 569 -4.41 3.42 37.13
C SER A 569 -5.57 3.30 36.13
N ILE A 570 -5.42 2.50 35.08
CA ILE A 570 -6.44 2.35 34.01
C ILE A 570 -7.11 0.98 34.01
N SER A 571 -6.71 0.06 34.88
CA SER A 571 -7.15 -1.36 34.89
C SER A 571 -8.69 -1.53 34.91
N LYS A 572 -9.41 -0.66 35.61
CA LYS A 572 -10.88 -0.68 35.68
C LYS A 572 -11.58 -0.33 34.35
N TYR A 573 -10.87 0.29 33.41
CA TYR A 573 -11.41 0.70 32.10
C TYR A 573 -11.03 -0.24 30.96
N ILE A 574 -10.12 -1.20 31.21
CA ILE A 574 -9.62 -2.10 30.19
C ILE A 574 -9.89 -3.57 30.55
N THR A 575 -10.13 -4.37 29.53
CA THR A 575 -10.21 -5.82 29.67
C THR A 575 -9.05 -6.41 28.85
N ILE A 576 -8.10 -7.01 29.55
CA ILE A 576 -6.99 -7.71 28.87
C ILE A 576 -7.54 -8.97 28.22
N SER A 577 -7.27 -9.15 26.94
CA SER A 577 -7.56 -10.39 26.24
C SER A 577 -6.81 -11.53 26.87
N ASN A 578 -7.54 -12.45 27.47
CA ASN A 578 -6.96 -13.65 28.07
C ASN A 578 -6.62 -14.62 26.91
N PRO A 579 -5.33 -14.86 26.59
CA PRO A 579 -4.95 -15.87 25.60
C PRO A 579 -5.40 -17.27 26.04
N ASN A 580 -5.72 -17.43 27.34
CA ASN A 580 -6.18 -18.67 27.98
C ASN A 580 -7.71 -18.84 28.08
N LYS A 581 -8.54 -18.06 27.36
CA LYS A 581 -9.94 -18.49 27.17
C LYS A 581 -9.90 -19.80 26.41
N LYS A 582 -9.79 -20.90 27.22
CA LYS A 582 -9.89 -22.32 26.85
C LYS A 582 -9.69 -22.53 25.34
N GLN A 583 -8.45 -22.57 24.86
CA GLN A 583 -8.15 -23.47 23.77
C GLN A 583 -8.66 -24.81 24.27
N LYS A 584 -9.79 -25.29 23.76
CA LYS A 584 -10.13 -26.70 23.90
C LYS A 584 -8.87 -27.42 23.48
N LYS A 585 -8.24 -28.21 24.39
CA LYS A 585 -7.05 -29.01 24.05
C LYS A 585 -7.44 -29.83 22.83
N SER A 586 -7.10 -29.35 21.67
CA SER A 586 -7.29 -30.10 20.43
C SER A 586 -6.11 -31.05 20.30
N LYS A 587 -6.31 -32.17 19.64
CA LYS A 587 -5.21 -33.10 19.28
C LYS A 587 -4.09 -32.45 18.46
N PHE A 588 -4.27 -31.19 18.06
CA PHE A 588 -3.34 -30.39 17.26
C PHE A 588 -2.62 -29.32 18.06
N THR A 589 -2.93 -29.15 19.34
CA THR A 589 -2.29 -28.16 20.21
C THR A 589 -0.78 -28.38 20.25
N GLY A 590 0.00 -27.34 19.91
CA GLY A 590 1.47 -27.41 19.84
C GLY A 590 2.03 -27.83 18.49
N ASN A 591 1.18 -28.25 17.53
CA ASN A 591 1.65 -28.62 16.19
C ASN A 591 2.15 -27.38 15.42
N THR A 592 3.28 -27.55 14.77
CA THR A 592 3.86 -26.55 13.86
C THR A 592 3.68 -26.99 12.41
N ILE A 593 3.10 -26.13 11.58
CA ILE A 593 2.93 -26.40 10.15
C ILE A 593 3.66 -25.37 9.28
N VAL A 594 4.06 -25.81 8.09
CA VAL A 594 4.64 -24.95 7.05
C VAL A 594 3.82 -25.06 5.80
N THR A 595 3.42 -23.95 5.19
CA THR A 595 2.69 -23.94 3.92
C THR A 595 3.62 -23.64 2.75
N THR A 596 3.36 -24.28 1.60
CA THR A 596 4.04 -23.99 0.34
C THR A 596 3.07 -24.01 -0.85
N GLY A 597 3.23 -23.03 -1.76
CA GLY A 597 2.32 -22.85 -2.90
C GLY A 597 1.00 -22.15 -2.59
N PHE A 598 0.69 -21.89 -1.34
CA PHE A 598 -0.50 -21.12 -0.90
C PHE A 598 -0.34 -20.59 0.54
N ARG A 599 -1.32 -19.80 1.00
CA ARG A 599 -1.45 -19.36 2.40
C ARG A 599 -2.88 -19.58 2.88
N PHE A 600 -3.03 -20.01 4.11
CA PHE A 600 -4.35 -20.03 4.77
C PHE A 600 -4.75 -18.60 5.14
N SER A 601 -5.73 -18.02 4.43
CA SER A 601 -6.25 -16.68 4.73
C SER A 601 -7.63 -16.70 5.38
N LYS A 602 -8.41 -17.77 5.17
CA LYS A 602 -9.80 -17.88 5.65
C LYS A 602 -9.96 -18.64 6.97
N ILE A 603 -8.97 -19.42 7.35
CA ILE A 603 -9.01 -20.28 8.55
C ILE A 603 -7.88 -20.02 9.53
N LEU A 604 -7.22 -18.87 9.44
CA LEU A 604 -6.12 -18.49 10.36
C LEU A 604 -6.59 -18.50 11.82
N ASP A 605 -7.73 -17.87 12.10
CA ASP A 605 -8.30 -17.81 13.46
C ASP A 605 -8.65 -19.22 13.98
N LYS A 606 -9.11 -20.11 13.10
CA LYS A 606 -9.38 -21.52 13.44
C LYS A 606 -8.10 -22.26 13.76
N LEU A 607 -7.04 -22.11 12.97
CA LEU A 607 -5.74 -22.73 13.22
C LEU A 607 -5.13 -22.25 14.53
N GLU A 608 -5.22 -20.96 14.82
CA GLU A 608 -4.81 -20.39 16.12
C GLU A 608 -5.66 -20.94 17.27
N SER A 609 -6.99 -21.06 17.10
CA SER A 609 -7.88 -21.62 18.12
C SER A 609 -7.61 -23.11 18.42
N LEU A 610 -7.09 -23.85 17.44
CA LEU A 610 -6.66 -25.24 17.58
C LEU A 610 -5.24 -25.36 18.17
N GLY A 611 -4.55 -24.25 18.42
CA GLY A 611 -3.20 -24.21 18.94
C GLY A 611 -2.12 -24.61 17.92
N ILE A 612 -2.42 -24.48 16.61
CA ILE A 612 -1.50 -24.81 15.51
C ILE A 612 -0.65 -23.57 15.18
N LYS A 613 0.68 -23.72 15.19
CA LYS A 613 1.63 -22.68 14.84
C LYS A 613 2.03 -22.77 13.36
N ILE A 614 1.93 -21.65 12.62
CA ILE A 614 2.37 -21.58 11.22
C ILE A 614 3.73 -20.93 11.14
N THR A 615 4.70 -21.58 10.50
CA THR A 615 6.06 -21.05 10.30
C THR A 615 6.41 -20.99 8.80
N ASN A 616 7.43 -20.17 8.48
CA ASN A 616 7.84 -19.97 7.09
C ASN A 616 8.92 -20.97 6.61
N SER A 617 9.58 -21.67 7.53
CA SER A 617 10.68 -22.61 7.23
C SER A 617 10.45 -23.96 7.89
N VAL A 618 10.87 -25.04 7.21
CA VAL A 618 10.81 -26.41 7.73
C VAL A 618 11.99 -26.65 8.68
N SER A 619 11.71 -27.21 9.84
CA SER A 619 12.69 -27.58 10.87
C SER A 619 12.36 -28.97 11.46
N LYS A 620 13.20 -29.49 12.36
CA LYS A 620 12.94 -30.73 13.10
C LYS A 620 11.64 -30.67 13.94
N ASN A 621 11.20 -29.44 14.30
CA ASN A 621 9.97 -29.22 15.07
C ASN A 621 8.73 -28.99 14.19
N THR A 622 8.83 -29.19 12.88
CA THR A 622 7.69 -29.07 11.95
C THR A 622 6.94 -30.40 11.92
N ASN A 623 5.63 -30.37 12.21
CA ASN A 623 4.79 -31.59 12.20
C ASN A 623 4.22 -31.88 10.81
N TYR A 624 3.83 -30.85 10.07
CA TYR A 624 3.28 -31.02 8.72
C TYR A 624 3.81 -29.95 7.77
N VAL A 625 4.08 -30.35 6.53
CA VAL A 625 4.25 -29.42 5.40
C VAL A 625 3.01 -29.55 4.52
N ILE A 626 2.29 -28.44 4.35
CA ILE A 626 1.05 -28.40 3.60
C ILE A 626 1.32 -27.83 2.21
N VAL A 627 1.06 -28.63 1.20
CA VAL A 627 1.16 -28.25 -0.22
C VAL A 627 -0.21 -27.89 -0.77
N LYS A 628 -0.24 -27.15 -1.89
CA LYS A 628 -1.47 -26.68 -2.50
C LYS A 628 -2.31 -27.86 -3.05
N ASP A 629 -1.68 -28.78 -3.75
CA ASP A 629 -2.28 -29.91 -4.45
C ASP A 629 -1.31 -31.09 -4.53
N GLU A 630 -1.77 -32.22 -5.05
CA GLU A 630 -1.03 -33.50 -5.12
C GLU A 630 0.26 -33.37 -5.93
N SER A 631 0.22 -32.65 -7.06
CA SER A 631 1.38 -32.47 -7.94
C SER A 631 2.59 -31.82 -7.25
N MET A 632 2.35 -31.11 -6.14
CA MET A 632 3.41 -30.48 -5.35
C MET A 632 4.04 -31.40 -4.30
N LYS A 633 3.49 -32.56 -3.98
CA LYS A 633 4.07 -33.50 -2.99
C LYS A 633 5.42 -34.05 -3.46
N ASP A 634 5.56 -34.26 -4.76
CA ASP A 634 6.80 -34.79 -5.36
C ASP A 634 7.67 -33.75 -6.00
N GLY A 635 7.24 -32.48 -5.91
CA GLY A 635 7.86 -31.34 -6.56
C GLY A 635 9.26 -30.97 -6.03
N GLN A 636 9.98 -30.24 -6.88
CA GLN A 636 11.35 -29.73 -6.63
C GLN A 636 11.43 -28.58 -5.61
N ASN A 637 10.32 -28.24 -4.95
CA ASN A 637 10.26 -27.13 -3.99
C ASN A 637 11.19 -27.39 -2.80
N SER A 638 11.99 -26.41 -2.44
CA SER A 638 12.99 -26.50 -1.35
C SER A 638 12.39 -26.92 0.01
N LYS A 639 11.16 -26.48 0.32
CA LYS A 639 10.45 -26.85 1.55
C LYS A 639 10.02 -28.31 1.53
N VAL A 640 9.56 -28.84 0.39
CA VAL A 640 9.18 -30.23 0.20
C VAL A 640 10.42 -31.14 0.28
N LYS A 641 11.50 -30.78 -0.40
CA LYS A 641 12.79 -31.51 -0.29
C LYS A 641 13.28 -31.57 1.15
N LYS A 642 13.21 -30.43 1.87
CA LYS A 642 13.62 -30.38 3.28
C LYS A 642 12.69 -31.17 4.19
N ALA A 643 11.39 -31.22 3.91
CA ALA A 643 10.44 -32.04 4.64
C ALA A 643 10.75 -33.53 4.46
N LYS A 644 10.97 -33.99 3.22
CA LYS A 644 11.39 -35.38 2.93
C LYS A 644 12.69 -35.74 3.67
N LYS A 645 13.70 -34.86 3.63
CA LYS A 645 14.99 -35.07 4.35
C LYS A 645 14.83 -35.18 5.87
N LEU A 646 13.83 -34.49 6.46
CA LEU A 646 13.57 -34.47 7.89
C LEU A 646 12.43 -35.40 8.32
N ASN A 647 11.94 -36.26 7.43
CA ASN A 647 10.80 -37.18 7.63
C ASN A 647 9.52 -36.46 8.13
N VAL A 648 9.29 -35.22 7.71
CA VAL A 648 8.10 -34.43 8.05
C VAL A 648 6.97 -34.81 7.12
N LYS A 649 5.80 -35.10 7.67
CA LYS A 649 4.62 -35.51 6.89
C LYS A 649 4.14 -34.40 5.96
N ILE A 650 3.96 -34.72 4.68
CA ILE A 650 3.49 -33.79 3.66
C ILE A 650 2.03 -34.10 3.35
N LEU A 651 1.18 -33.07 3.44
CA LEU A 651 -0.26 -33.17 3.17
C LEU A 651 -0.66 -32.13 2.14
N THR A 652 -1.69 -32.45 1.35
CA THR A 652 -2.35 -31.42 0.54
C THR A 652 -3.21 -30.51 1.43
N LYS A 653 -3.56 -29.34 0.90
CA LYS A 653 -4.48 -28.42 1.58
C LYS A 653 -5.81 -29.08 1.92
N ILE A 654 -6.37 -29.88 0.99
CA ILE A 654 -7.65 -30.59 1.17
C ILE A 654 -7.55 -31.65 2.25
N GLU A 655 -6.47 -32.45 2.24
CA GLU A 655 -6.25 -33.48 3.28
C GLU A 655 -6.12 -32.82 4.66
N PHE A 656 -5.39 -31.73 4.77
CA PHE A 656 -5.24 -31.05 6.04
C PHE A 656 -6.54 -30.38 6.51
N GLU A 657 -7.30 -29.74 5.62
CA GLU A 657 -8.61 -29.17 5.94
C GLU A 657 -9.60 -30.22 6.43
N LYS A 658 -9.62 -31.42 5.84
CA LYS A 658 -10.42 -32.57 6.33
C LYS A 658 -10.01 -32.99 7.74
N ILE A 659 -8.69 -33.02 8.03
CA ILE A 659 -8.17 -33.43 9.34
C ILE A 659 -8.60 -32.46 10.44
N ILE A 660 -8.74 -31.18 10.15
CA ILE A 660 -9.15 -30.14 11.11
C ILE A 660 -10.65 -29.79 11.05
N ASN A 661 -11.45 -30.61 10.38
CA ASN A 661 -12.89 -30.45 10.19
C ASN A 661 -13.28 -29.09 9.56
N VAL A 662 -12.63 -28.75 8.46
CA VAL A 662 -12.93 -27.56 7.66
C VAL A 662 -12.98 -27.96 6.19
N THR A 663 -14.00 -27.54 5.44
CA THR A 663 -14.07 -27.78 4.00
C THR A 663 -14.17 -26.46 3.26
N ASN A 664 -13.31 -26.23 2.25
CA ASN A 664 -13.25 -25.01 1.45
C ASN A 664 -13.17 -23.70 2.28
N GLY A 665 -12.58 -23.77 3.48
CA GLY A 665 -12.42 -22.64 4.38
C GLY A 665 -13.67 -22.26 5.17
N LYS A 666 -14.68 -23.15 5.24
CA LYS A 666 -15.85 -23.04 6.12
C LYS A 666 -15.83 -24.16 7.16
N GLU A 667 -16.27 -23.86 8.39
CA GLU A 667 -16.44 -24.89 9.44
C GLU A 667 -17.56 -25.85 9.04
N ILE A 668 -17.33 -27.15 9.27
CA ILE A 668 -18.38 -28.17 9.21
C ILE A 668 -18.90 -28.28 10.64
N ASN A 669 -20.15 -27.86 10.88
CA ASN A 669 -20.87 -28.23 12.09
C ASN A 669 -21.23 -29.71 12.01
N VAL A 670 -20.60 -30.55 12.84
CA VAL A 670 -20.97 -31.95 13.07
C VAL A 670 -21.79 -32.00 14.35
#